data_7a9058fa8b5d99d66771313897f1923e
#
_entry.id   7a9058fa8b5d99d66771313897f1923e
#
_cell.length_a   1.000
_cell.length_b   1.000
_cell.length_c   1.000
_cell.angle_alpha   90.00
_cell.angle_beta   90.00
_cell.angle_gamma   90.00
#
_symmetry.space_group_name_H-M   'P 1'
#
loop_
_entity.id
_entity.type
_entity.pdbx_description
1 polymer ?
#
loop_
_entity_poly.entity_id
_entity_poly.type
_entity_poly.pdbx_seq_one_letter_code
_entity_poly.pdbx_strand_id
1 'polypeptide(L)'
;MPQITIGKGLAFYEEAQALPGVKRVAGMVKQDIELVTGILPAGITAGQGSGCAVLYGTIGHSPMLDALEAAGKLDLNAIRGKWECYSFQVIETPLAGIGTALVIAGSDKRGTIYGLFHLSELIGVSPLVNWNHVLPRHQDTVVLDDRVNMVSRVPSVKYRGFFINDEWPAFGNWAKTHFGSMNAACYAPVFELLLRMKGNYLWPAMWNSNFNLDGPGLENAVLADELGVVMSTSHHEPCMRSGQEYSMVRGRGSIYGDAWDYIANPEGITRFWRDGLTRNKDFENVITLGMRGENDTAIMQHATLEENIQLIRNVLKTQNQLIREIINPDVRQVPRQIVFFSETEEFFYGSKETPGLIGDPELDGVTLMLSDNNHGSTRTLPSPEMRSHPGGYGMYYHMDMHGGPHSFEWVGATYLPKVWEEMTAAYEYGVREIWVTNIGDIGTQEFGLSYFLDLAYDIDVWGGQDAAITTQYTAQWVRRNFGAAFAPADLPRIEGIITDYTRLLARRKHEKMGENTYHPTHYGEAEEVLQISEHILTECDALKTACPQEDLSAFISLIYFPACGTANLMKMWILTGRNHLYAKQNRVAANRLADEVQACIEADEALVNEYHTVDGGKYYGFGLSEHIGFVYWNDEDNKLPIRMYITPANRPRMIVSRVEDTEYATGFWWNGRKPQVWQDFLRPDVSQVAFDVACGSKCPISWHIETDCPWMQFSCTGGTVAENQRVTLTIDRSQITGKAAGQFAVVNEHIQEGTGAANIIVEVDNTPVSYPKGTFVEANGCIAMEAQHYTAKRDVPGGGFALLKPYGRLGTALKVFPATANFENSEERPYLEYTFAAAKDGNYHVQFHMSATTPVTFEPKQYIGYSVNGGAVQVVNTVHEENRPFFGSEQWYAEGFANVKLTEAVILCHAGVNTLRFYAVSPAIILEKIVLWPDGTTLPESYLGPRESYRC
;
A
#
# COMPACT_ATOMS: atom_id res chain seq x y z
N MET A 1 35.69 -12.85 26.50
CA MET A 1 34.54 -13.27 25.68
C MET A 1 35.12 -13.77 24.37
N PRO A 2 34.72 -14.94 23.88
CA PRO A 2 35.18 -15.42 22.58
C PRO A 2 34.76 -14.45 21.47
N GLN A 3 35.67 -14.21 20.54
CA GLN A 3 35.47 -13.28 19.42
C GLN A 3 35.90 -13.92 18.12
N ILE A 4 35.16 -13.62 17.05
CA ILE A 4 35.54 -13.98 15.69
C ILE A 4 35.76 -12.71 14.85
N THR A 5 36.80 -12.71 14.06
CA THR A 5 37.13 -11.62 13.13
C THR A 5 36.70 -12.02 11.73
N ILE A 6 35.79 -11.28 11.17
CA ILE A 6 35.36 -11.38 9.77
C ILE A 6 36.32 -10.48 8.96
N GLY A 7 37.04 -11.06 8.01
CA GLY A 7 38.09 -10.38 7.21
C GLY A 7 39.25 -11.31 6.93
N LYS A 8 40.47 -10.74 6.97
CA LYS A 8 41.68 -11.50 6.62
C LYS A 8 41.88 -12.74 7.51
N GLY A 9 42.01 -13.92 6.87
CA GLY A 9 42.21 -15.19 7.55
C GLY A 9 40.94 -15.91 8.00
N LEU A 10 39.76 -15.35 7.72
CA LEU A 10 38.52 -16.08 7.88
C LEU A 10 38.37 -17.20 6.85
N ALA A 11 37.91 -18.37 7.30
CA ALA A 11 37.62 -19.49 6.42
C ALA A 11 36.16 -19.98 6.61
N PHE A 12 35.60 -20.61 5.60
CA PHE A 12 34.32 -21.32 5.68
C PHE A 12 34.57 -22.81 5.70
N TYR A 13 34.05 -23.50 6.71
CA TYR A 13 34.18 -24.96 6.80
C TYR A 13 33.08 -25.60 5.92
N GLU A 14 33.54 -26.28 4.88
CA GLU A 14 32.70 -26.87 3.82
C GLU A 14 32.60 -28.38 4.02
N GLU A 15 31.39 -28.88 4.30
CA GLU A 15 31.10 -30.31 4.39
C GLU A 15 30.64 -30.88 3.04
N ALA A 16 31.16 -32.04 2.68
CA ALA A 16 30.77 -32.73 1.44
C ALA A 16 29.25 -33.06 1.42
N GLN A 17 28.67 -33.41 2.57
CA GLN A 17 27.28 -33.79 2.73
C GLN A 17 26.34 -32.60 2.91
N ALA A 18 26.83 -31.35 3.02
CA ALA A 18 25.96 -30.18 3.12
C ALA A 18 25.02 -30.08 1.90
N LEU A 19 23.80 -29.68 2.15
CA LEU A 19 22.76 -29.56 1.13
C LEU A 19 23.17 -28.57 0.01
N PRO A 20 22.91 -28.87 -1.29
CA PRO A 20 23.38 -28.04 -2.40
C PRO A 20 23.01 -26.56 -2.26
N GLY A 21 21.76 -26.23 -1.92
CA GLY A 21 21.31 -24.85 -1.73
C GLY A 21 22.02 -24.14 -0.58
N VAL A 22 22.32 -24.86 0.52
CA VAL A 22 23.10 -24.31 1.64
C VAL A 22 24.53 -23.96 1.19
N LYS A 23 25.18 -24.79 0.36
CA LYS A 23 26.49 -24.50 -0.23
C LYS A 23 26.45 -23.29 -1.16
N ARG A 24 25.37 -23.19 -1.99
CA ARG A 24 25.19 -22.06 -2.90
C ARG A 24 25.06 -20.75 -2.10
N VAL A 25 24.22 -20.74 -1.06
CA VAL A 25 24.04 -19.55 -0.19
C VAL A 25 25.31 -19.23 0.60
N ALA A 26 26.05 -20.22 1.09
CA ALA A 26 27.35 -19.97 1.71
C ALA A 26 28.33 -19.28 0.74
N GLY A 27 28.29 -19.63 -0.55
CA GLY A 27 29.02 -18.94 -1.61
C GLY A 27 28.60 -17.46 -1.74
N MET A 28 27.30 -17.17 -1.72
CA MET A 28 26.77 -15.79 -1.74
C MET A 28 27.24 -15.00 -0.51
N VAL A 29 27.20 -15.59 0.68
CA VAL A 29 27.65 -14.94 1.92
C VAL A 29 29.17 -14.70 1.92
N LYS A 30 29.96 -15.57 1.31
CA LYS A 30 31.39 -15.29 1.09
C LYS A 30 31.61 -14.09 0.18
N GLN A 31 30.80 -13.91 -0.86
CA GLN A 31 30.81 -12.71 -1.72
C GLN A 31 30.38 -11.47 -0.95
N ASP A 32 29.36 -11.57 -0.09
CA ASP A 32 28.93 -10.47 0.79
C ASP A 32 30.07 -10.02 1.72
N ILE A 33 30.84 -11.00 2.27
CA ILE A 33 32.03 -10.69 3.09
C ILE A 33 33.13 -10.04 2.25
N GLU A 34 33.34 -10.50 1.02
CA GLU A 34 34.28 -9.85 0.09
C GLU A 34 33.86 -8.42 -0.22
N LEU A 35 32.57 -8.18 -0.43
CA LEU A 35 32.01 -6.84 -0.69
C LEU A 35 32.25 -5.89 0.51
N VAL A 36 32.10 -6.39 1.74
CA VAL A 36 32.37 -5.60 2.96
C VAL A 36 33.85 -5.41 3.21
N THR A 37 34.68 -6.49 3.08
CA THR A 37 36.05 -6.47 3.59
C THR A 37 37.14 -6.44 2.50
N GLY A 38 36.74 -6.55 1.23
CA GLY A 38 37.68 -6.71 0.11
C GLY A 38 38.37 -8.07 0.07
N ILE A 39 37.98 -9.04 0.91
CA ILE A 39 38.62 -10.34 1.03
C ILE A 39 37.61 -11.46 0.94
N LEU A 40 37.72 -12.28 -0.09
CA LEU A 40 36.90 -13.50 -0.26
C LEU A 40 37.40 -14.58 0.73
N PRO A 41 36.54 -15.07 1.67
CA PRO A 41 36.96 -16.14 2.57
C PRO A 41 37.26 -17.44 1.86
N ALA A 42 38.36 -18.12 2.29
CA ALA A 42 38.72 -19.42 1.77
C ALA A 42 37.77 -20.53 2.24
N GLY A 43 37.51 -21.53 1.42
CA GLY A 43 36.92 -22.79 1.85
C GLY A 43 37.94 -23.69 2.51
N ILE A 44 37.59 -24.34 3.63
CA ILE A 44 38.39 -25.36 4.30
C ILE A 44 37.56 -26.63 4.54
N THR A 45 38.21 -27.78 4.59
CA THR A 45 37.55 -29.06 4.85
C THR A 45 38.19 -29.77 6.06
N ALA A 46 37.68 -30.93 6.43
CA ALA A 46 38.18 -31.72 7.56
C ALA A 46 39.68 -31.93 7.49
N GLY A 47 40.41 -31.66 8.59
CA GLY A 47 41.84 -31.75 8.70
C GLY A 47 42.62 -30.50 8.30
N GLN A 48 41.99 -29.49 7.74
CA GLN A 48 42.56 -28.16 7.49
C GLN A 48 42.36 -27.25 8.67
N GLY A 49 43.28 -26.33 8.96
CA GLY A 49 43.24 -25.40 10.07
C GLY A 49 42.94 -23.96 9.67
N SER A 50 42.36 -23.19 10.59
CA SER A 50 42.17 -21.74 10.48
C SER A 50 42.15 -21.11 11.87
N GLY A 51 42.67 -19.88 11.99
CA GLY A 51 42.53 -19.08 13.23
C GLY A 51 41.07 -18.69 13.51
N CYS A 52 40.31 -18.35 12.46
CA CYS A 52 38.90 -18.00 12.51
C CYS A 52 38.14 -18.75 11.42
N ALA A 53 36.96 -19.27 11.74
CA ALA A 53 36.12 -19.94 10.75
C ALA A 53 34.60 -19.69 10.97
N VAL A 54 33.84 -19.72 9.89
CA VAL A 54 32.38 -19.92 9.93
C VAL A 54 32.11 -21.40 9.68
N LEU A 55 31.49 -22.06 10.65
CA LEU A 55 31.00 -23.42 10.56
C LEU A 55 29.48 -23.38 10.35
N TYR A 56 28.98 -23.99 9.32
CA TYR A 56 27.56 -23.99 9.04
C TYR A 56 27.03 -25.37 8.69
N GLY A 57 25.80 -25.66 9.10
CA GLY A 57 25.21 -26.95 8.82
C GLY A 57 23.73 -27.02 9.15
N THR A 58 23.09 -28.06 8.60
CA THR A 58 21.69 -28.40 8.84
C THR A 58 21.61 -29.64 9.71
N ILE A 59 20.78 -29.66 10.76
CA ILE A 59 20.54 -30.81 11.61
C ILE A 59 20.14 -32.02 10.74
N GLY A 60 20.79 -33.18 10.98
CA GLY A 60 20.59 -34.39 10.19
C GLY A 60 21.37 -34.46 8.87
N HIS A 61 22.05 -33.37 8.47
CA HIS A 61 22.86 -33.30 7.25
C HIS A 61 24.27 -32.74 7.50
N SER A 62 24.72 -32.69 8.75
CA SER A 62 26.04 -32.14 9.12
C SER A 62 26.70 -32.96 10.22
N PRO A 63 27.59 -33.92 9.86
CA PRO A 63 28.42 -34.63 10.81
C PRO A 63 29.24 -33.74 11.74
N MET A 64 29.60 -32.55 11.29
CA MET A 64 30.30 -31.55 12.10
C MET A 64 29.41 -31.06 13.26
N LEU A 65 28.17 -30.74 13.00
CA LEU A 65 27.20 -30.34 14.06
C LEU A 65 26.99 -31.50 15.05
N ASP A 66 26.80 -32.72 14.56
CA ASP A 66 26.63 -33.91 15.41
C ASP A 66 27.84 -34.14 16.32
N ALA A 67 29.06 -33.95 15.79
CA ALA A 67 30.30 -34.07 16.58
C ALA A 67 30.41 -32.97 17.66
N LEU A 68 30.06 -31.73 17.34
CA LEU A 68 30.08 -30.62 18.32
C LEU A 68 29.04 -30.85 19.43
N GLU A 69 27.84 -31.32 19.09
CA GLU A 69 26.80 -31.63 20.06
C GLU A 69 27.23 -32.81 20.97
N ALA A 70 27.73 -33.88 20.39
CA ALA A 70 28.24 -35.04 21.12
C ALA A 70 29.43 -34.70 22.07
N ALA A 71 30.23 -33.69 21.70
CA ALA A 71 31.31 -33.16 22.52
C ALA A 71 30.82 -32.18 23.60
N GLY A 72 29.52 -31.88 23.67
CA GLY A 72 28.93 -30.91 24.60
C GLY A 72 29.35 -29.45 24.34
N LYS A 73 29.81 -29.14 23.12
CA LYS A 73 30.24 -27.80 22.72
C LYS A 73 29.13 -26.98 22.07
N LEU A 74 28.05 -27.64 21.63
CA LEU A 74 26.89 -27.03 20.96
C LEU A 74 25.60 -27.63 21.51
N ASP A 75 24.60 -26.80 21.77
CA ASP A 75 23.23 -27.24 22.13
C ASP A 75 22.26 -26.92 21.00
N LEU A 76 21.73 -27.95 20.38
CA LEU A 76 20.77 -27.86 19.28
C LEU A 76 19.32 -28.08 19.70
N ASN A 77 19.05 -28.37 21.00
CA ASN A 77 17.71 -28.69 21.47
C ASN A 77 16.71 -27.54 21.23
N ALA A 78 17.19 -26.31 21.30
CA ALA A 78 16.36 -25.12 21.11
C ALA A 78 15.77 -24.98 19.69
N ILE A 79 16.39 -25.58 18.69
CA ILE A 79 15.96 -25.49 17.29
C ILE A 79 15.50 -26.84 16.70
N ARG A 80 15.89 -27.96 17.31
CA ARG A 80 15.58 -29.30 16.80
C ARG A 80 14.09 -29.53 16.60
N GLY A 81 13.69 -29.93 15.40
CA GLY A 81 12.31 -30.20 15.02
C GLY A 81 11.42 -28.95 14.89
N LYS A 82 11.99 -27.76 14.96
CA LYS A 82 11.30 -26.51 14.69
C LYS A 82 11.38 -26.15 13.22
N TRP A 83 10.39 -25.41 12.74
CA TRP A 83 10.31 -24.95 11.37
C TRP A 83 11.19 -23.71 11.15
N GLU A 84 12.15 -23.80 10.23
CA GLU A 84 13.00 -22.69 9.73
C GLU A 84 13.76 -21.94 10.84
N CYS A 85 14.16 -22.63 11.90
CA CYS A 85 14.93 -22.02 12.98
C CYS A 85 16.44 -22.20 12.75
N TYR A 86 17.20 -21.25 13.29
CA TYR A 86 18.65 -21.32 13.34
C TYR A 86 19.20 -20.83 14.67
N SER A 87 20.44 -21.21 14.95
CA SER A 87 21.18 -20.70 16.09
C SER A 87 22.57 -20.22 15.68
N PHE A 88 23.04 -19.19 16.37
CA PHE A 88 24.39 -18.66 16.31
C PHE A 88 25.10 -18.92 17.62
N GLN A 89 26.33 -19.44 17.54
CA GLN A 89 27.17 -19.61 18.71
C GLN A 89 28.64 -19.40 18.35
N VAL A 90 29.32 -18.48 19.05
CA VAL A 90 30.77 -18.29 18.95
C VAL A 90 31.46 -19.28 19.89
N ILE A 91 32.30 -20.18 19.34
CA ILE A 91 32.92 -21.27 20.07
C ILE A 91 34.45 -21.21 19.88
N GLU A 92 35.19 -21.23 21.00
CA GLU A 92 36.65 -21.41 20.97
C GLU A 92 37.01 -22.86 20.77
N THR A 93 38.01 -23.12 19.93
CA THR A 93 38.51 -24.47 19.58
C THR A 93 37.40 -25.50 19.33
N PRO A 94 36.47 -25.19 18.38
CA PRO A 94 35.32 -26.09 18.09
C PRO A 94 35.80 -27.42 17.57
N LEU A 95 36.75 -27.40 16.63
CA LEU A 95 37.34 -28.56 15.99
C LEU A 95 38.86 -28.47 16.03
N ALA A 96 39.53 -29.62 15.84
CA ALA A 96 41.00 -29.65 15.79
C ALA A 96 41.54 -28.76 14.66
N GLY A 97 42.47 -27.87 14.97
CA GLY A 97 43.06 -26.91 14.02
C GLY A 97 42.26 -25.63 13.79
N ILE A 98 41.08 -25.46 14.40
CA ILE A 98 40.29 -24.22 14.31
C ILE A 98 40.39 -23.48 15.65
N GLY A 99 40.82 -22.21 15.61
CA GLY A 99 40.98 -21.39 16.82
C GLY A 99 39.64 -20.93 17.39
N THR A 100 38.93 -20.11 16.69
CA THR A 100 37.54 -19.65 17.06
C THR A 100 36.62 -19.77 15.86
N ALA A 101 35.39 -20.17 16.09
CA ALA A 101 34.38 -20.21 15.02
C ALA A 101 33.06 -19.60 15.43
N LEU A 102 32.39 -18.99 14.44
CA LEU A 102 30.96 -18.79 14.48
C LEU A 102 30.28 -20.05 13.92
N VAL A 103 29.51 -20.73 14.76
CA VAL A 103 28.72 -21.89 14.36
C VAL A 103 27.31 -21.44 14.04
N ILE A 104 26.87 -21.71 12.82
CA ILE A 104 25.52 -21.45 12.31
C ILE A 104 24.85 -22.81 12.11
N ALA A 105 23.89 -23.13 12.96
CA ALA A 105 23.14 -24.37 12.88
C ALA A 105 21.68 -24.11 12.49
N GLY A 106 21.17 -24.75 11.47
CA GLY A 106 19.76 -24.69 11.08
C GLY A 106 18.99 -25.95 11.45
N SER A 107 17.74 -25.78 11.86
CA SER A 107 16.81 -26.89 12.11
C SER A 107 16.48 -27.69 10.87
N ASP A 108 16.47 -27.01 9.73
CA ASP A 108 16.21 -27.51 8.38
C ASP A 108 17.02 -26.70 7.34
N LYS A 109 16.82 -27.00 6.04
CA LYS A 109 17.50 -26.32 4.92
C LYS A 109 17.37 -24.81 5.02
N ARG A 110 16.13 -24.28 5.17
CA ARG A 110 15.86 -22.84 5.20
C ARG A 110 16.37 -22.20 6.50
N GLY A 111 16.26 -22.87 7.62
CA GLY A 111 16.88 -22.38 8.86
C GLY A 111 18.38 -22.11 8.69
N THR A 112 19.11 -23.02 8.03
CA THR A 112 20.55 -22.80 7.74
C THR A 112 20.75 -21.63 6.77
N ILE A 113 19.94 -21.51 5.72
CA ILE A 113 19.99 -20.43 4.74
C ILE A 113 19.73 -19.07 5.41
N TYR A 114 18.72 -18.99 6.25
CA TYR A 114 18.42 -17.75 6.98
C TYR A 114 19.51 -17.39 7.99
N GLY A 115 20.12 -18.38 8.64
CA GLY A 115 21.27 -18.14 9.50
C GLY A 115 22.46 -17.60 8.70
N LEU A 116 22.74 -18.13 7.52
CA LEU A 116 23.78 -17.63 6.63
C LEU A 116 23.51 -16.17 6.20
N PHE A 117 22.31 -15.85 5.73
CA PHE A 117 21.96 -14.48 5.36
C PHE A 117 21.88 -13.53 6.57
N HIS A 118 21.55 -14.04 7.77
CA HIS A 118 21.65 -13.24 8.99
C HIS A 118 23.10 -12.81 9.28
N LEU A 119 24.10 -13.65 8.97
CA LEU A 119 25.49 -13.23 9.03
C LEU A 119 25.77 -12.05 8.10
N SER A 120 25.25 -12.06 6.88
CA SER A 120 25.35 -10.92 5.94
C SER A 120 24.73 -9.65 6.53
N GLU A 121 23.53 -9.76 7.15
CA GLU A 121 22.88 -8.62 7.82
C GLU A 121 23.73 -8.08 8.98
N LEU A 122 24.34 -8.96 9.79
CA LEU A 122 25.17 -8.55 10.93
C LEU A 122 26.44 -7.79 10.52
N ILE A 123 26.98 -8.05 9.33
CA ILE A 123 28.12 -7.32 8.79
C ILE A 123 27.73 -6.10 7.95
N GLY A 124 26.42 -5.77 7.89
CA GLY A 124 25.90 -4.57 7.26
C GLY A 124 25.46 -4.71 5.81
N VAL A 125 25.28 -5.94 5.31
CA VAL A 125 24.77 -6.17 3.95
C VAL A 125 23.26 -6.17 3.95
N SER A 126 22.67 -5.34 3.10
CA SER A 126 21.21 -5.27 2.90
C SER A 126 20.70 -6.50 2.15
N PRO A 127 19.45 -6.96 2.41
CA PRO A 127 18.75 -7.89 1.52
C PRO A 127 18.68 -7.44 0.06
N LEU A 128 18.72 -6.12 -0.19
CA LEU A 128 18.64 -5.51 -1.51
C LEU A 128 20.00 -5.36 -2.22
N VAL A 129 21.06 -5.91 -1.66
CA VAL A 129 22.45 -5.75 -2.17
C VAL A 129 22.57 -6.09 -3.66
N ASN A 130 22.05 -7.24 -4.09
CA ASN A 130 22.14 -7.68 -5.48
C ASN A 130 20.95 -7.19 -6.34
N TRP A 131 19.76 -7.07 -5.75
CA TRP A 131 18.56 -6.64 -6.47
C TRP A 131 18.62 -5.14 -6.84
N ASN A 132 18.87 -4.25 -5.86
CA ASN A 132 18.92 -2.80 -6.07
C ASN A 132 20.33 -2.20 -5.99
N HIS A 133 21.39 -3.03 -5.87
CA HIS A 133 22.76 -2.54 -5.75
C HIS A 133 22.99 -1.67 -4.50
N VAL A 134 22.37 -2.10 -3.36
CA VAL A 134 22.59 -1.43 -2.06
C VAL A 134 23.92 -1.86 -1.49
N LEU A 135 24.93 -1.02 -1.61
CA LEU A 135 26.30 -1.36 -1.21
C LEU A 135 26.51 -1.21 0.31
N PRO A 136 27.14 -2.18 0.98
CA PRO A 136 27.53 -2.03 2.37
C PRO A 136 28.74 -1.10 2.51
N ARG A 137 28.88 -0.51 3.70
CA ARG A 137 30.09 0.26 4.03
C ARG A 137 31.31 -0.67 4.09
N HIS A 138 32.38 -0.30 3.40
CA HIS A 138 33.64 -1.03 3.50
C HIS A 138 34.23 -0.97 4.92
N GLN A 139 34.70 -2.11 5.39
CA GLN A 139 35.36 -2.30 6.69
C GLN A 139 36.45 -3.35 6.53
N ASP A 140 37.71 -3.02 6.82
CA ASP A 140 38.83 -4.02 6.72
C ASP A 140 38.58 -5.28 7.55
N THR A 141 37.86 -5.11 8.66
CA THR A 141 37.47 -6.20 9.57
C THR A 141 36.17 -5.86 10.31
N VAL A 142 35.33 -6.88 10.53
CA VAL A 142 34.18 -6.82 11.45
C VAL A 142 34.42 -7.81 12.58
N VAL A 143 34.34 -7.36 13.83
CA VAL A 143 34.51 -8.24 15.01
C VAL A 143 33.14 -8.56 15.59
N LEU A 144 32.83 -9.85 15.64
CA LEU A 144 31.66 -10.41 16.29
C LEU A 144 32.08 -11.14 17.57
N ASP A 145 31.38 -10.92 18.66
CA ASP A 145 31.60 -11.61 19.93
C ASP A 145 30.38 -12.43 20.35
N ASP A 146 30.39 -13.00 21.54
CA ASP A 146 29.32 -13.85 22.05
C ASP A 146 27.97 -13.12 22.22
N ARG A 147 27.89 -11.81 22.04
CA ARG A 147 26.62 -11.06 22.00
C ARG A 147 25.76 -11.41 20.76
N VAL A 148 26.38 -11.98 19.70
CA VAL A 148 25.65 -12.50 18.54
C VAL A 148 25.08 -13.91 18.77
N ASN A 149 25.42 -14.56 19.92
CA ASN A 149 24.84 -15.85 20.26
C ASN A 149 23.32 -15.72 20.40
N MET A 150 22.59 -16.47 19.59
CA MET A 150 21.14 -16.39 19.56
C MET A 150 20.51 -17.68 19.07
N VAL A 151 19.24 -17.80 19.34
CA VAL A 151 18.33 -18.76 18.71
C VAL A 151 17.23 -17.96 18.03
N SER A 152 17.02 -18.20 16.77
CA SER A 152 15.92 -17.54 16.04
C SER A 152 14.56 -18.04 16.53
N ARG A 153 13.55 -17.27 16.32
CA ARG A 153 12.17 -17.70 16.51
C ARG A 153 11.69 -18.58 15.36
N VAL A 154 10.60 -19.30 15.58
CA VAL A 154 9.78 -19.86 14.51
C VAL A 154 9.08 -18.71 13.81
N PRO A 155 9.08 -18.62 12.48
CA PRO A 155 8.34 -17.59 11.77
C PRO A 155 6.86 -17.57 12.16
N SER A 156 6.28 -16.37 12.23
CA SER A 156 4.89 -16.15 12.65
C SER A 156 3.88 -16.70 11.64
N VAL A 157 4.23 -16.64 10.36
CA VAL A 157 3.46 -17.23 9.25
C VAL A 157 4.32 -18.31 8.59
N LYS A 158 3.74 -19.47 8.32
CA LYS A 158 4.49 -20.64 7.84
C LYS A 158 5.03 -20.47 6.42
N TYR A 159 4.16 -20.11 5.46
CA TYR A 159 4.55 -19.81 4.09
C TYR A 159 4.34 -18.31 3.83
N ARG A 160 5.39 -17.63 3.42
CA ARG A 160 5.43 -16.17 3.25
C ARG A 160 6.13 -15.83 1.96
N GLY A 161 5.48 -15.05 1.13
CA GLY A 161 6.05 -14.70 -0.15
C GLY A 161 5.17 -13.83 -1.00
N PHE A 162 5.37 -13.92 -2.29
CA PHE A 162 4.68 -13.06 -3.24
C PHE A 162 4.29 -13.81 -4.52
N PHE A 163 3.43 -13.18 -5.28
CA PHE A 163 2.97 -13.60 -6.58
C PHE A 163 3.44 -12.60 -7.64
N ILE A 164 4.19 -13.08 -8.61
CA ILE A 164 4.52 -12.31 -9.81
C ILE A 164 3.32 -12.45 -10.74
N ASN A 165 2.36 -11.52 -10.60
CA ASN A 165 1.14 -11.50 -11.39
C ASN A 165 1.08 -10.21 -12.21
N ASP A 166 0.43 -10.28 -13.36
CA ASP A 166 0.36 -9.13 -14.27
C ASP A 166 1.76 -8.61 -14.68
N GLU A 167 2.66 -9.54 -14.91
CA GLU A 167 4.08 -9.31 -15.18
C GLU A 167 4.37 -8.54 -16.47
N TRP A 168 3.36 -8.33 -17.31
CA TRP A 168 3.48 -7.53 -18.54
C TRP A 168 2.76 -6.18 -18.38
N PRO A 169 3.39 -5.07 -18.88
CA PRO A 169 4.61 -5.05 -19.71
C PRO A 169 5.93 -5.02 -18.93
N ALA A 170 5.93 -4.90 -17.59
CA ALA A 170 7.12 -4.58 -16.82
C ALA A 170 8.07 -5.77 -16.61
N PHE A 171 7.84 -6.65 -15.64
CA PHE A 171 8.72 -7.78 -15.33
C PHE A 171 9.01 -8.66 -16.54
N GLY A 172 8.02 -8.89 -17.39
CA GLY A 172 8.17 -9.70 -18.59
C GLY A 172 9.19 -9.12 -19.58
N ASN A 173 9.18 -7.80 -19.81
CA ASN A 173 10.17 -7.12 -20.64
C ASN A 173 11.56 -7.11 -19.99
N TRP A 174 11.65 -6.91 -18.68
CA TRP A 174 12.89 -7.02 -17.94
C TRP A 174 13.49 -8.44 -18.06
N ALA A 175 12.70 -9.48 -17.80
CA ALA A 175 13.12 -10.87 -17.90
C ALA A 175 13.60 -11.23 -19.32
N LYS A 176 12.84 -10.81 -20.33
CA LYS A 176 13.17 -11.07 -21.73
C LYS A 176 14.44 -10.35 -22.19
N THR A 177 14.62 -9.10 -21.75
CA THR A 177 15.79 -8.30 -22.12
C THR A 177 17.06 -8.82 -21.47
N HIS A 178 17.03 -9.19 -20.19
CA HIS A 178 18.24 -9.56 -19.45
C HIS A 178 18.56 -11.05 -19.50
N PHE A 179 17.54 -11.91 -19.65
CA PHE A 179 17.70 -13.37 -19.56
C PHE A 179 17.13 -14.12 -20.76
N GLY A 180 16.49 -13.44 -21.69
CA GLY A 180 15.87 -14.03 -22.88
C GLY A 180 14.48 -14.65 -22.63
N SER A 181 14.20 -15.07 -21.41
CA SER A 181 12.90 -15.61 -20.94
C SER A 181 12.85 -15.63 -19.42
N MET A 182 11.73 -16.04 -18.84
CA MET A 182 11.58 -16.27 -17.38
C MET A 182 12.17 -17.63 -16.98
N ASN A 183 13.43 -17.84 -17.31
CA ASN A 183 14.20 -19.07 -17.06
C ASN A 183 14.86 -19.08 -15.67
N ALA A 184 15.64 -20.14 -15.35
CA ALA A 184 16.30 -20.27 -14.06
C ALA A 184 17.30 -19.13 -13.76
N ALA A 185 17.93 -18.55 -14.78
CA ALA A 185 18.81 -17.39 -14.58
C ALA A 185 18.01 -16.13 -14.19
N CYS A 186 16.77 -15.96 -14.69
CA CYS A 186 15.86 -14.89 -14.30
C CYS A 186 15.33 -15.11 -12.87
N TYR A 187 14.94 -16.32 -12.50
CA TYR A 187 14.44 -16.62 -11.16
C TYR A 187 15.52 -16.65 -10.08
N ALA A 188 16.80 -16.85 -10.42
CA ALA A 188 17.88 -16.90 -9.43
C ALA A 188 17.96 -15.63 -8.55
N PRO A 189 18.01 -14.40 -9.08
CA PRO A 189 17.99 -13.18 -8.27
C PRO A 189 16.65 -12.98 -7.54
N VAL A 190 15.52 -13.44 -8.08
CA VAL A 190 14.21 -13.40 -7.42
C VAL A 190 14.20 -14.30 -6.19
N PHE A 191 14.68 -15.53 -6.30
CA PHE A 191 14.77 -16.47 -5.18
C PHE A 191 15.76 -15.99 -4.11
N GLU A 192 16.90 -15.42 -4.53
CA GLU A 192 17.84 -14.82 -3.60
C GLU A 192 17.20 -13.67 -2.82
N LEU A 193 16.52 -12.73 -3.48
CA LEU A 193 15.81 -11.63 -2.86
C LEU A 193 14.80 -12.12 -1.83
N LEU A 194 13.94 -13.08 -2.24
CA LEU A 194 12.94 -13.68 -1.36
C LEU A 194 13.55 -14.27 -0.09
N LEU A 195 14.62 -15.06 -0.23
CA LEU A 195 15.29 -15.73 0.90
C LEU A 195 16.06 -14.75 1.81
N ARG A 196 16.68 -13.71 1.25
CA ARG A 196 17.30 -12.62 2.03
C ARG A 196 16.28 -11.85 2.86
N MET A 197 15.05 -11.70 2.35
CA MET A 197 13.90 -11.14 3.08
C MET A 197 13.20 -12.17 3.99
N LYS A 198 13.76 -13.37 4.19
CA LYS A 198 13.19 -14.45 5.00
C LYS A 198 11.83 -14.94 4.51
N GLY A 199 11.52 -14.72 3.23
CA GLY A 199 10.42 -15.38 2.54
C GLY A 199 10.79 -16.80 2.12
N ASN A 200 9.81 -17.63 1.84
CA ASN A 200 9.99 -19.04 1.47
C ASN A 200 9.01 -19.52 0.40
N TYR A 201 8.11 -18.67 -0.09
CA TYR A 201 6.95 -19.09 -0.88
C TYR A 201 6.77 -18.19 -2.10
N LEU A 202 6.51 -18.80 -3.27
CA LEU A 202 6.35 -18.04 -4.50
C LEU A 202 5.27 -18.61 -5.40
N TRP A 203 4.40 -17.73 -5.93
CA TRP A 203 3.63 -17.98 -7.14
C TRP A 203 4.35 -17.31 -8.30
N PRO A 204 4.75 -18.08 -9.33
CA PRO A 204 5.55 -17.53 -10.42
C PRO A 204 4.72 -16.73 -11.41
N ALA A 205 5.41 -16.00 -12.30
CA ALA A 205 4.80 -15.37 -13.47
C ALA A 205 3.99 -16.38 -14.29
N MET A 206 2.83 -15.96 -14.77
CA MET A 206 1.84 -16.86 -15.34
C MET A 206 1.26 -16.45 -16.70
N TRP A 207 1.29 -15.15 -17.03
CA TRP A 207 0.79 -14.65 -18.30
C TRP A 207 1.89 -14.73 -19.36
N ASN A 208 1.67 -15.50 -20.42
CA ASN A 208 2.69 -15.81 -21.44
C ASN A 208 3.99 -16.42 -20.85
N SER A 209 3.87 -17.10 -19.71
CA SER A 209 4.95 -17.78 -19.01
C SER A 209 4.51 -19.15 -18.52
N ASN A 210 5.45 -20.08 -18.45
CA ASN A 210 5.22 -21.45 -17.98
C ASN A 210 6.40 -21.89 -17.13
N PHE A 211 6.33 -21.62 -15.84
CA PHE A 211 7.43 -21.85 -14.90
C PHE A 211 8.14 -23.18 -15.08
N ASN A 212 7.39 -24.27 -15.28
CA ASN A 212 7.93 -25.61 -15.45
C ASN A 212 8.42 -25.93 -16.88
N LEU A 213 8.32 -25.01 -17.83
CA LEU A 213 8.74 -25.20 -19.22
C LEU A 213 9.78 -24.17 -19.69
N ASP A 214 9.84 -23.01 -19.03
CA ASP A 214 10.66 -21.87 -19.45
C ASP A 214 12.12 -21.97 -18.99
N GLY A 215 12.50 -23.00 -18.21
CA GLY A 215 13.70 -23.19 -17.46
C GLY A 215 15.08 -23.24 -18.15
N PRO A 216 15.42 -23.94 -19.26
CA PRO A 216 14.68 -24.96 -20.01
C PRO A 216 14.39 -26.25 -19.21
N GLY A 217 13.41 -26.96 -19.63
CA GLY A 217 12.93 -28.12 -18.89
C GLY A 217 12.51 -27.73 -17.47
N LEU A 218 12.89 -28.50 -16.47
CA LEU A 218 12.54 -28.28 -15.06
C LEU A 218 13.58 -27.45 -14.28
N GLU A 219 14.49 -26.75 -14.92
CA GLU A 219 15.58 -26.03 -14.23
C GLU A 219 15.06 -24.98 -13.25
N ASN A 220 13.93 -24.32 -13.53
CA ASN A 220 13.28 -23.40 -12.60
C ASN A 220 12.86 -24.12 -11.30
N ALA A 221 12.18 -25.27 -11.42
CA ALA A 221 11.71 -26.05 -10.27
C ALA A 221 12.89 -26.66 -9.49
N VAL A 222 13.91 -27.16 -10.19
CA VAL A 222 15.16 -27.68 -9.59
C VAL A 222 15.86 -26.59 -8.78
N LEU A 223 16.01 -25.38 -9.33
CA LEU A 223 16.62 -24.25 -8.64
C LEU A 223 15.83 -23.83 -7.40
N ALA A 224 14.49 -23.76 -7.52
CA ALA A 224 13.62 -23.43 -6.39
C ALA A 224 13.78 -24.47 -5.26
N ASP A 225 13.71 -25.76 -5.57
CA ASP A 225 13.86 -26.81 -4.57
C ASP A 225 15.27 -26.83 -3.96
N GLU A 226 16.31 -26.66 -4.78
CA GLU A 226 17.69 -26.56 -4.30
C GLU A 226 17.80 -25.45 -3.24
N LEU A 227 17.32 -24.26 -3.53
CA LEU A 227 17.36 -23.09 -2.65
C LEU A 227 16.35 -23.17 -1.50
N GLY A 228 15.38 -24.08 -1.55
CA GLY A 228 14.33 -24.21 -0.54
C GLY A 228 13.18 -23.21 -0.72
N VAL A 229 12.99 -22.66 -1.90
CA VAL A 229 11.81 -21.87 -2.24
C VAL A 229 10.65 -22.84 -2.54
N VAL A 230 9.60 -22.73 -1.74
CA VAL A 230 8.38 -23.54 -1.90
C VAL A 230 7.54 -22.94 -3.01
N MET A 231 7.39 -23.68 -4.09
CA MET A 231 6.59 -23.21 -5.22
C MET A 231 5.12 -23.58 -5.07
N SER A 232 4.27 -22.73 -5.60
CA SER A 232 2.88 -23.03 -5.81
C SER A 232 2.41 -22.41 -7.13
N THR A 233 1.12 -22.39 -7.34
CA THR A 233 0.49 -21.82 -8.52
C THR A 233 -0.71 -21.00 -8.12
N SER A 234 -1.16 -20.09 -8.96
CA SER A 234 -2.30 -19.24 -8.71
C SER A 234 -3.61 -20.04 -8.62
N HIS A 235 -4.68 -19.35 -8.27
CA HIS A 235 -6.00 -19.93 -8.01
C HIS A 235 -6.67 -20.61 -9.21
N HIS A 236 -6.23 -20.37 -10.43
CA HIS A 236 -6.77 -21.00 -11.63
C HIS A 236 -5.79 -21.98 -12.32
N GLU A 237 -4.70 -22.36 -11.63
CA GLU A 237 -3.64 -23.22 -12.13
C GLU A 237 -3.44 -24.47 -11.26
N PRO A 238 -4.44 -25.35 -11.15
CA PRO A 238 -4.38 -26.48 -10.23
C PRO A 238 -3.36 -27.53 -10.61
N CYS A 239 -2.92 -28.33 -9.61
CA CYS A 239 -2.07 -29.49 -9.77
C CYS A 239 -0.70 -29.21 -10.42
N MET A 240 -0.09 -28.05 -10.10
CA MET A 240 1.22 -27.62 -10.58
C MET A 240 1.28 -27.49 -12.12
N ARG A 241 0.18 -27.08 -12.72
CA ARG A 241 0.08 -26.75 -14.15
C ARG A 241 -0.17 -25.26 -14.33
N SER A 242 0.59 -24.64 -15.21
CA SER A 242 0.30 -23.29 -15.65
C SER A 242 -0.94 -23.26 -16.55
N GLY A 243 -1.75 -22.20 -16.44
CA GLY A 243 -2.90 -21.99 -17.32
C GLY A 243 -2.54 -21.98 -18.80
N GLN A 244 -1.38 -21.44 -19.14
CA GLN A 244 -0.87 -21.38 -20.50
C GLN A 244 -0.46 -22.75 -21.07
N GLU A 245 -0.05 -23.71 -20.24
CA GLU A 245 0.32 -25.04 -20.71
C GLU A 245 -0.80 -25.77 -21.42
N TYR A 246 -2.07 -25.64 -20.94
CA TYR A 246 -3.17 -26.32 -21.58
C TYR A 246 -3.41 -25.82 -23.01
N SER A 247 -3.29 -24.53 -23.24
CA SER A 247 -3.44 -23.95 -24.59
C SER A 247 -2.39 -24.47 -25.59
N MET A 248 -1.21 -24.85 -25.09
CA MET A 248 -0.12 -25.38 -25.93
C MET A 248 -0.27 -26.86 -26.27
N VAL A 249 -1.00 -27.63 -25.44
CA VAL A 249 -1.05 -29.10 -25.57
C VAL A 249 -2.43 -29.64 -25.95
N ARG A 250 -3.49 -28.79 -25.89
CA ARG A 250 -4.85 -29.16 -26.29
C ARG A 250 -5.01 -29.26 -27.80
N GLY A 251 -6.08 -29.92 -28.26
CA GLY A 251 -6.45 -29.97 -29.67
C GLY A 251 -7.11 -31.30 -30.04
N ARG A 252 -7.66 -31.34 -31.26
CA ARG A 252 -8.28 -32.53 -31.78
C ARG A 252 -7.23 -33.66 -31.90
N GLY A 253 -7.43 -34.73 -31.13
CA GLY A 253 -6.51 -35.88 -31.07
C GLY A 253 -5.41 -35.76 -29.99
N SER A 254 -5.38 -34.67 -29.25
CA SER A 254 -4.55 -34.57 -28.05
C SER A 254 -5.05 -35.55 -26.97
N ILE A 255 -4.08 -36.13 -26.24
CA ILE A 255 -4.40 -36.97 -25.06
C ILE A 255 -5.05 -36.19 -23.93
N TYR A 256 -4.99 -34.87 -23.95
CA TYR A 256 -5.61 -33.95 -22.98
C TYR A 256 -6.96 -33.39 -23.48
N GLY A 257 -7.40 -33.73 -24.71
CA GLY A 257 -8.62 -33.19 -25.31
C GLY A 257 -8.44 -31.73 -25.76
N ASP A 258 -9.56 -31.07 -26.05
CA ASP A 258 -9.57 -29.71 -26.60
C ASP A 258 -10.31 -28.70 -25.70
N ALA A 259 -11.25 -29.17 -24.89
CA ALA A 259 -12.05 -28.31 -24.01
C ALA A 259 -11.46 -28.21 -22.59
N TRP A 260 -11.31 -26.97 -22.11
CA TRP A 260 -11.09 -26.70 -20.69
C TRP A 260 -12.45 -26.64 -19.96
N ASP A 261 -13.09 -27.78 -19.89
CA ASP A 261 -14.40 -27.99 -19.29
C ASP A 261 -14.42 -29.38 -18.69
N TYR A 262 -14.51 -29.46 -17.37
CA TYR A 262 -14.43 -30.73 -16.65
C TYR A 262 -15.66 -31.64 -16.84
N ILE A 263 -16.78 -31.07 -17.28
CA ILE A 263 -17.97 -31.85 -17.63
C ILE A 263 -17.81 -32.46 -19.02
N ALA A 264 -17.33 -31.67 -19.98
CA ALA A 264 -17.17 -32.09 -21.37
C ALA A 264 -15.93 -32.97 -21.60
N ASN A 265 -14.83 -32.73 -20.81
CA ASN A 265 -13.55 -33.38 -20.99
C ASN A 265 -12.90 -33.82 -19.67
N PRO A 266 -13.58 -34.62 -18.83
CA PRO A 266 -13.06 -35.03 -17.51
C PRO A 266 -11.79 -35.88 -17.61
N GLU A 267 -11.70 -36.77 -18.58
CA GLU A 267 -10.53 -37.66 -18.75
C GLU A 267 -9.29 -36.93 -19.18
N GLY A 268 -9.41 -36.03 -20.17
CA GLY A 268 -8.29 -35.23 -20.65
C GLY A 268 -7.73 -34.30 -19.60
N ILE A 269 -8.59 -33.57 -18.86
CA ILE A 269 -8.21 -32.69 -17.79
C ILE A 269 -7.61 -33.43 -16.60
N THR A 270 -8.22 -34.59 -16.22
CA THR A 270 -7.66 -35.46 -15.16
C THR A 270 -6.24 -35.93 -15.54
N ARG A 271 -6.00 -36.28 -16.80
CA ARG A 271 -4.67 -36.67 -17.28
C ARG A 271 -3.72 -35.49 -17.26
N PHE A 272 -4.15 -34.34 -17.65
CA PHE A 272 -3.36 -33.11 -17.59
C PHE A 272 -2.88 -32.80 -16.18
N TRP A 273 -3.77 -32.89 -15.16
CA TRP A 273 -3.41 -32.74 -13.76
C TRP A 273 -2.47 -33.85 -13.26
N ARG A 274 -2.74 -35.12 -13.65
CA ARG A 274 -1.89 -36.27 -13.30
C ARG A 274 -0.43 -36.03 -13.74
N ASP A 275 -0.26 -35.57 -14.96
CA ASP A 275 1.08 -35.37 -15.52
C ASP A 275 1.80 -34.16 -14.85
N GLY A 276 1.06 -33.14 -14.46
CA GLY A 276 1.59 -32.03 -13.66
C GLY A 276 2.09 -32.46 -12.29
N LEU A 277 1.29 -33.23 -11.56
CA LEU A 277 1.68 -33.77 -10.25
C LEU A 277 2.86 -34.74 -10.39
N THR A 278 2.86 -35.61 -11.38
CA THR A 278 3.95 -36.57 -11.62
C THR A 278 5.28 -35.86 -11.91
N ARG A 279 5.23 -34.77 -12.69
CA ARG A 279 6.40 -33.94 -13.02
C ARG A 279 7.01 -33.27 -11.78
N ASN A 280 6.16 -32.83 -10.87
CA ASN A 280 6.57 -32.01 -9.73
C ASN A 280 6.67 -32.77 -8.39
N LYS A 281 6.45 -34.09 -8.37
CA LYS A 281 6.32 -34.87 -7.13
C LYS A 281 7.55 -34.89 -6.22
N ASP A 282 8.73 -34.67 -6.79
CA ASP A 282 9.99 -34.75 -6.07
C ASP A 282 10.47 -33.39 -5.55
N PHE A 283 9.71 -32.28 -5.81
CA PHE A 283 10.01 -30.93 -5.38
C PHE A 283 9.11 -30.52 -4.20
N GLU A 284 9.60 -29.62 -3.36
CA GLU A 284 8.83 -29.07 -2.24
C GLU A 284 7.82 -28.04 -2.76
N ASN A 285 6.54 -28.39 -2.74
CA ASN A 285 5.45 -27.58 -3.29
C ASN A 285 4.28 -27.48 -2.33
N VAL A 286 3.47 -26.42 -2.47
CA VAL A 286 2.08 -26.37 -2.01
C VAL A 286 1.18 -26.52 -3.24
N ILE A 287 0.37 -27.58 -3.27
CA ILE A 287 -0.44 -27.92 -4.44
C ILE A 287 -1.74 -27.12 -4.43
N THR A 288 -1.97 -26.31 -5.45
CA THR A 288 -3.22 -25.62 -5.67
C THR A 288 -4.29 -26.61 -6.13
N LEU A 289 -5.47 -26.53 -5.50
CA LEU A 289 -6.67 -27.29 -5.82
C LEU A 289 -7.77 -26.37 -6.39
N GLY A 290 -8.80 -27.00 -6.95
CA GLY A 290 -9.94 -26.31 -7.55
C GLY A 290 -9.82 -26.23 -9.06
N MET A 291 -10.64 -25.41 -9.66
CA MET A 291 -10.64 -25.11 -11.09
C MET A 291 -11.41 -23.80 -11.34
N ARG A 292 -10.95 -23.02 -12.30
CA ARG A 292 -11.69 -21.89 -12.87
C ARG A 292 -11.80 -22.06 -14.39
N GLY A 293 -12.52 -21.17 -15.04
CA GLY A 293 -12.55 -21.09 -16.50
C GLY A 293 -11.21 -20.66 -17.09
N GLU A 294 -11.08 -20.71 -18.41
CA GLU A 294 -9.88 -20.25 -19.10
C GLU A 294 -9.62 -18.77 -18.83
N ASN A 295 -8.35 -18.40 -18.69
CA ASN A 295 -7.93 -17.02 -18.44
C ASN A 295 -8.65 -16.37 -17.24
N ASP A 296 -8.74 -17.11 -16.14
CA ASP A 296 -9.32 -16.65 -14.88
C ASP A 296 -10.81 -16.24 -14.96
N THR A 297 -11.57 -16.84 -15.83
CA THR A 297 -13.01 -16.63 -15.95
C THR A 297 -13.83 -17.55 -15.06
N ALA A 298 -15.14 -17.30 -14.93
CA ALA A 298 -16.05 -18.17 -14.19
C ALA A 298 -16.06 -19.59 -14.78
N ILE A 299 -16.09 -20.61 -13.91
CA ILE A 299 -15.99 -22.02 -14.31
C ILE A 299 -17.16 -22.46 -15.20
N MET A 300 -18.37 -22.00 -14.88
CA MET A 300 -19.58 -22.19 -15.68
C MET A 300 -20.44 -20.92 -15.65
N GLN A 301 -20.53 -20.23 -16.74
CA GLN A 301 -21.16 -18.90 -16.84
C GLN A 301 -22.68 -18.88 -16.59
N HIS A 302 -23.39 -19.98 -16.82
CA HIS A 302 -24.86 -20.02 -16.78
C HIS A 302 -25.41 -21.10 -15.82
N ALA A 303 -24.52 -21.67 -14.98
CA ALA A 303 -24.91 -22.70 -14.02
C ALA A 303 -25.46 -22.08 -12.73
N THR A 304 -26.27 -22.81 -12.03
CA THR A 304 -26.72 -22.47 -10.69
C THR A 304 -25.59 -22.59 -9.69
N LEU A 305 -25.71 -21.94 -8.53
CA LEU A 305 -24.76 -22.08 -7.42
C LEU A 305 -24.56 -23.56 -7.02
N GLU A 306 -25.66 -24.37 -6.96
CA GLU A 306 -25.61 -25.77 -6.64
C GLU A 306 -24.79 -26.59 -7.66
N GLU A 307 -25.00 -26.35 -8.95
CA GLU A 307 -24.25 -27.00 -10.02
C GLU A 307 -22.75 -26.68 -9.97
N ASN A 308 -22.39 -25.42 -9.74
CA ASN A 308 -21.01 -24.99 -9.57
C ASN A 308 -20.36 -25.65 -8.33
N ILE A 309 -21.03 -25.65 -7.18
CA ILE A 309 -20.53 -26.30 -5.95
C ILE A 309 -20.32 -27.78 -6.19
N GLN A 310 -21.28 -28.46 -6.84
CA GLN A 310 -21.16 -29.89 -7.11
C GLN A 310 -20.03 -30.21 -8.10
N LEU A 311 -19.81 -29.37 -9.10
CA LEU A 311 -18.67 -29.50 -10.01
C LEU A 311 -17.35 -29.37 -9.24
N ILE A 312 -17.19 -28.35 -8.39
CA ILE A 312 -15.98 -28.16 -7.59
C ILE A 312 -15.74 -29.35 -6.66
N ARG A 313 -16.78 -29.91 -6.02
CA ARG A 313 -16.63 -31.16 -5.22
C ARG A 313 -16.07 -32.32 -6.04
N ASN A 314 -16.57 -32.52 -7.26
CA ASN A 314 -16.08 -33.57 -8.14
C ASN A 314 -14.62 -33.34 -8.57
N VAL A 315 -14.25 -32.07 -8.86
CA VAL A 315 -12.89 -31.66 -9.16
C VAL A 315 -11.96 -31.95 -7.96
N LEU A 316 -12.31 -31.48 -6.76
CA LEU A 316 -11.53 -31.68 -5.54
C LEU A 316 -11.34 -33.18 -5.24
N LYS A 317 -12.39 -33.97 -5.36
CA LYS A 317 -12.33 -35.44 -5.17
C LYS A 317 -11.32 -36.07 -6.13
N THR A 318 -11.35 -35.71 -7.40
CA THR A 318 -10.42 -36.23 -8.42
C THR A 318 -8.99 -35.78 -8.12
N GLN A 319 -8.78 -34.51 -7.83
CA GLN A 319 -7.44 -33.96 -7.51
C GLN A 319 -6.85 -34.62 -6.26
N ASN A 320 -7.62 -34.76 -5.17
CA ASN A 320 -7.20 -35.46 -3.97
C ASN A 320 -6.90 -36.94 -4.24
N GLN A 321 -7.66 -37.62 -5.12
CA GLN A 321 -7.35 -38.99 -5.53
C GLN A 321 -6.02 -39.06 -6.28
N LEU A 322 -5.76 -38.17 -7.21
CA LEU A 322 -4.47 -38.09 -7.91
C LEU A 322 -3.30 -37.87 -6.95
N ILE A 323 -3.45 -36.99 -5.96
CA ILE A 323 -2.45 -36.74 -4.94
C ILE A 323 -2.18 -37.98 -4.10
N ARG A 324 -3.22 -38.73 -3.70
CA ARG A 324 -3.07 -40.01 -2.98
C ARG A 324 -2.27 -41.04 -3.79
N GLU A 325 -2.51 -41.10 -5.09
CA GLU A 325 -1.84 -42.04 -6.00
C GLU A 325 -0.39 -41.69 -6.31
N ILE A 326 -0.08 -40.42 -6.42
CA ILE A 326 1.21 -39.94 -6.99
C ILE A 326 2.15 -39.42 -5.91
N ILE A 327 1.66 -38.70 -4.93
CA ILE A 327 2.47 -37.94 -3.94
C ILE A 327 2.52 -38.70 -2.60
N ASN A 328 1.38 -38.83 -1.92
CA ASN A 328 1.31 -39.48 -0.61
C ASN A 328 -0.10 -40.09 -0.37
N PRO A 329 -0.22 -41.37 0.01
CA PRO A 329 -1.50 -42.00 0.35
C PRO A 329 -2.28 -41.24 1.45
N ASP A 330 -1.63 -40.64 2.42
CA ASP A 330 -2.26 -39.72 3.38
C ASP A 330 -2.13 -38.27 2.86
N VAL A 331 -3.17 -37.79 2.21
CA VAL A 331 -3.19 -36.43 1.62
C VAL A 331 -3.03 -35.33 2.64
N ARG A 332 -3.29 -35.60 3.94
CA ARG A 332 -3.09 -34.58 4.99
C ARG A 332 -1.62 -34.27 5.25
N GLN A 333 -0.71 -35.16 4.78
CA GLN A 333 0.74 -34.94 4.82
C GLN A 333 1.24 -34.12 3.62
N VAL A 334 0.38 -33.84 2.63
CA VAL A 334 0.71 -33.05 1.44
C VAL A 334 0.22 -31.63 1.61
N PRO A 335 1.10 -30.62 1.59
CA PRO A 335 0.69 -29.21 1.60
C PRO A 335 -0.20 -28.91 0.39
N ARG A 336 -1.40 -28.42 0.66
CA ARG A 336 -2.42 -28.12 -0.37
C ARG A 336 -3.10 -26.82 -0.02
N GLN A 337 -3.49 -26.06 -1.03
CA GLN A 337 -4.28 -24.84 -0.88
C GLN A 337 -5.45 -24.82 -1.86
N ILE A 338 -6.48 -24.09 -1.51
CA ILE A 338 -7.53 -23.62 -2.42
C ILE A 338 -7.77 -22.13 -2.18
N VAL A 339 -7.92 -21.34 -3.23
CA VAL A 339 -8.10 -19.89 -3.13
C VAL A 339 -9.55 -19.55 -3.42
N PHE A 340 -10.21 -18.90 -2.45
CA PHE A 340 -11.56 -18.37 -2.60
C PHE A 340 -11.48 -16.91 -3.00
N PHE A 341 -11.59 -16.67 -4.30
CA PHE A 341 -11.48 -15.36 -4.91
C PHE A 341 -12.66 -15.16 -5.87
N SER A 342 -13.24 -13.94 -5.88
CA SER A 342 -14.39 -13.62 -6.72
C SER A 342 -15.58 -14.57 -6.47
N GLU A 343 -16.18 -15.14 -7.53
CA GLU A 343 -17.35 -16.04 -7.45
C GLU A 343 -17.09 -17.32 -6.63
N THR A 344 -15.84 -17.73 -6.47
CA THR A 344 -15.54 -18.94 -5.68
C THR A 344 -15.80 -18.78 -4.19
N GLU A 345 -15.89 -17.55 -3.68
CA GLU A 345 -16.35 -17.31 -2.30
C GLU A 345 -17.79 -17.78 -2.11
N GLU A 346 -18.67 -17.55 -3.08
CA GLU A 346 -20.05 -18.05 -3.03
C GLU A 346 -20.11 -19.57 -3.00
N PHE A 347 -19.17 -20.23 -3.66
CA PHE A 347 -19.08 -21.69 -3.62
C PHE A 347 -18.66 -22.20 -2.23
N PHE A 348 -17.81 -21.44 -1.55
CA PHE A 348 -17.35 -21.79 -0.20
C PHE A 348 -18.44 -21.55 0.85
N TYR A 349 -19.05 -20.36 0.86
CA TYR A 349 -20.05 -19.99 1.86
C TYR A 349 -21.45 -20.54 1.54
N GLY A 350 -21.79 -20.72 0.27
CA GLY A 350 -23.11 -21.12 -0.17
C GLY A 350 -24.18 -20.04 0.03
N SER A 351 -25.43 -20.48 0.07
CA SER A 351 -26.60 -19.67 0.38
C SER A 351 -27.45 -20.33 1.47
N LYS A 352 -28.60 -19.69 1.83
CA LYS A 352 -29.58 -20.33 2.75
C LYS A 352 -30.17 -21.62 2.20
N GLU A 353 -30.31 -21.72 0.87
CA GLU A 353 -30.89 -22.84 0.17
C GLU A 353 -29.85 -23.89 -0.27
N THR A 354 -28.63 -23.43 -0.54
CA THR A 354 -27.56 -24.28 -1.09
C THR A 354 -26.35 -24.27 -0.17
N PRO A 355 -26.08 -25.33 0.59
CA PRO A 355 -24.88 -25.42 1.43
C PRO A 355 -23.60 -25.34 0.62
N GLY A 356 -22.67 -24.47 1.04
CA GLY A 356 -21.36 -24.33 0.43
C GLY A 356 -20.38 -25.44 0.75
N LEU A 357 -19.10 -25.17 0.52
CA LEU A 357 -18.00 -26.13 0.74
C LEU A 357 -17.44 -26.07 2.18
N ILE A 358 -17.97 -25.21 3.07
CA ILE A 358 -17.53 -25.18 4.48
C ILE A 358 -17.75 -26.55 5.12
N GLY A 359 -16.67 -27.13 5.67
CA GLY A 359 -16.71 -28.45 6.29
C GLY A 359 -16.77 -29.64 5.30
N ASP A 360 -16.57 -29.38 3.99
CA ASP A 360 -16.51 -30.47 3.00
C ASP A 360 -15.31 -31.38 3.28
N PRO A 361 -15.48 -32.71 3.31
CA PRO A 361 -14.37 -33.63 3.57
C PRO A 361 -13.20 -33.56 2.60
N GLU A 362 -13.41 -33.09 1.36
CA GLU A 362 -12.35 -32.96 0.38
C GLU A 362 -11.43 -31.76 0.69
N LEU A 363 -11.84 -30.87 1.59
CA LEU A 363 -11.03 -29.75 2.11
C LEU A 363 -10.29 -30.09 3.41
N ASP A 364 -10.40 -31.32 3.95
CA ASP A 364 -9.69 -31.69 5.18
C ASP A 364 -8.15 -31.56 5.01
N GLY A 365 -7.53 -30.72 5.87
CA GLY A 365 -6.11 -30.41 5.82
C GLY A 365 -5.66 -29.53 4.65
N VAL A 366 -6.59 -28.96 3.88
CA VAL A 366 -6.29 -27.98 2.82
C VAL A 366 -6.25 -26.58 3.43
N THR A 367 -5.21 -25.79 3.16
CA THR A 367 -5.18 -24.38 3.55
C THR A 367 -6.19 -23.57 2.73
N LEU A 368 -7.10 -22.91 3.43
CA LEU A 368 -8.15 -22.10 2.81
C LEU A 368 -7.63 -20.67 2.62
N MET A 369 -7.31 -20.30 1.38
CA MET A 369 -6.82 -18.98 1.05
C MET A 369 -7.98 -18.02 0.88
N LEU A 370 -7.98 -16.95 1.70
CA LEU A 370 -8.88 -15.82 1.58
C LEU A 370 -8.19 -14.73 0.76
N SER A 371 -8.94 -13.76 0.28
CA SER A 371 -8.39 -12.62 -0.44
C SER A 371 -8.84 -11.29 0.18
N ASP A 372 -8.14 -10.23 -0.18
CA ASP A 372 -8.62 -8.87 0.03
C ASP A 372 -9.62 -8.46 -1.07
N ASN A 373 -9.98 -7.19 -1.10
CA ASN A 373 -10.87 -6.62 -2.11
C ASN A 373 -10.13 -6.06 -3.34
N ASN A 374 -8.92 -6.51 -3.65
CA ASN A 374 -8.00 -6.00 -4.68
C ASN A 374 -7.45 -4.58 -4.42
N HIS A 375 -7.80 -3.97 -3.31
CA HIS A 375 -7.35 -2.63 -2.90
C HIS A 375 -6.75 -2.62 -1.49
N GLY A 376 -6.33 -3.79 -1.02
CA GLY A 376 -5.68 -3.96 0.26
C GLY A 376 -6.61 -3.93 1.48
N SER A 377 -7.92 -4.20 1.34
CA SER A 377 -8.84 -4.37 2.47
C SER A 377 -9.27 -5.83 2.57
N THR A 378 -8.87 -6.48 3.66
CA THR A 378 -9.18 -7.89 3.94
C THR A 378 -10.68 -8.09 4.16
N ARG A 379 -11.20 -9.24 3.75
CA ARG A 379 -12.62 -9.57 3.82
C ARG A 379 -12.83 -11.03 4.19
N THR A 380 -14.04 -11.34 4.65
CA THR A 380 -14.46 -12.72 4.93
C THR A 380 -13.49 -13.50 5.83
N LEU A 381 -13.04 -12.87 6.92
CA LEU A 381 -12.08 -13.47 7.86
C LEU A 381 -12.73 -14.62 8.66
N PRO A 382 -11.95 -15.63 9.12
CA PRO A 382 -12.49 -16.81 9.76
C PRO A 382 -13.28 -16.50 11.04
N SER A 383 -14.54 -16.94 11.10
CA SER A 383 -15.32 -16.90 12.33
C SER A 383 -14.68 -17.78 13.42
N PRO A 384 -15.03 -17.61 14.71
CA PRO A 384 -14.49 -18.46 15.78
C PRO A 384 -14.64 -19.97 15.49
N GLU A 385 -15.76 -20.38 14.91
CA GLU A 385 -16.04 -21.79 14.55
C GLU A 385 -15.13 -22.27 13.43
N MET A 386 -14.87 -21.41 12.44
CA MET A 386 -14.04 -21.73 11.28
C MET A 386 -12.55 -21.89 11.65
N ARG A 387 -12.07 -21.19 12.71
CA ARG A 387 -10.64 -21.21 13.11
C ARG A 387 -10.11 -22.60 13.51
N SER A 388 -10.98 -23.56 13.75
CA SER A 388 -10.60 -24.94 14.05
C SER A 388 -10.29 -25.79 12.81
N HIS A 389 -10.38 -25.24 11.60
CA HIS A 389 -10.10 -25.95 10.35
C HIS A 389 -8.65 -26.49 10.33
N PRO A 390 -8.44 -27.81 10.13
CA PRO A 390 -7.10 -28.42 10.27
C PRO A 390 -6.03 -27.89 9.30
N GLY A 391 -6.42 -27.46 8.08
CA GLY A 391 -5.51 -26.88 7.09
C GLY A 391 -5.15 -25.43 7.34
N GLY A 392 -5.83 -24.77 8.30
CA GLY A 392 -5.65 -23.36 8.59
C GLY A 392 -6.05 -22.44 7.44
N TYR A 393 -5.67 -21.17 7.57
CA TYR A 393 -6.06 -20.11 6.63
C TYR A 393 -4.84 -19.36 6.11
N GLY A 394 -4.94 -18.93 4.85
CA GLY A 394 -4.00 -18.03 4.20
C GLY A 394 -4.67 -16.76 3.67
N MET A 395 -3.86 -15.78 3.29
CA MET A 395 -4.28 -14.53 2.69
C MET A 395 -3.56 -14.29 1.36
N TYR A 396 -4.34 -14.00 0.33
CA TYR A 396 -3.89 -13.42 -0.93
C TYR A 396 -4.17 -11.92 -0.90
N TYR A 397 -3.11 -11.13 -0.74
CA TYR A 397 -3.14 -9.68 -0.53
C TYR A 397 -2.66 -8.93 -1.77
N HIS A 398 -3.19 -7.74 -2.05
CA HIS A 398 -2.79 -6.94 -3.21
C HIS A 398 -2.04 -5.67 -2.79
N MET A 399 -0.78 -5.54 -3.24
CA MET A 399 0.00 -4.29 -3.19
C MET A 399 -0.15 -3.52 -4.50
N ASP A 400 -0.36 -4.22 -5.59
CA ASP A 400 -0.73 -3.70 -6.90
C ASP A 400 -1.86 -4.54 -7.51
N MET A 401 -2.43 -4.07 -8.60
CA MET A 401 -3.56 -4.72 -9.26
C MET A 401 -3.65 -4.31 -10.71
N HIS A 402 -3.67 -5.29 -11.59
CA HIS A 402 -4.14 -5.14 -12.98
C HIS A 402 -5.57 -5.65 -13.07
N GLY A 403 -6.52 -4.76 -13.22
CA GLY A 403 -7.93 -5.14 -13.27
C GLY A 403 -8.89 -4.03 -12.84
N GLY A 404 -10.18 -4.37 -12.87
CA GLY A 404 -11.22 -3.42 -12.45
C GLY A 404 -11.19 -3.07 -10.95
N PRO A 405 -11.63 -1.85 -10.59
CA PRO A 405 -12.14 -0.78 -11.43
C PRO A 405 -11.07 -0.01 -12.20
N HIS A 406 -9.87 0.11 -11.68
CA HIS A 406 -8.70 0.74 -12.27
C HIS A 406 -7.44 0.01 -11.83
N SER A 407 -6.55 -0.27 -12.77
CA SER A 407 -5.22 -0.79 -12.47
C SER A 407 -4.39 0.23 -11.68
N PHE A 408 -3.50 -0.27 -10.81
CA PHE A 408 -2.48 0.50 -10.11
C PHE A 408 -1.25 -0.39 -9.93
N GLU A 409 -0.29 -0.25 -10.82
CA GLU A 409 0.82 -1.20 -10.99
C GLU A 409 2.14 -0.55 -11.42
N TRP A 410 2.12 0.73 -11.80
CA TRP A 410 3.28 1.38 -12.41
C TRP A 410 4.48 1.51 -11.47
N VAL A 411 4.27 2.03 -10.26
CA VAL A 411 5.30 2.12 -9.21
C VAL A 411 4.74 1.75 -7.85
N GLY A 412 5.61 1.39 -6.91
CA GLY A 412 5.24 0.97 -5.57
C GLY A 412 4.30 1.96 -4.87
N ALA A 413 3.06 1.54 -4.68
CA ALA A 413 1.96 2.37 -4.17
C ALA A 413 1.48 1.94 -2.78
N THR A 414 2.32 1.24 -2.03
CA THR A 414 1.97 0.63 -0.74
C THR A 414 2.13 1.59 0.42
N TYR A 415 1.06 1.76 1.21
CA TYR A 415 1.06 2.52 2.45
C TYR A 415 1.15 1.57 3.65
N LEU A 416 2.30 1.52 4.31
CA LEU A 416 2.57 0.53 5.36
C LEU A 416 1.54 0.52 6.50
N PRO A 417 1.00 1.66 6.99
CA PRO A 417 -0.04 1.63 8.03
C PRO A 417 -1.29 0.85 7.64
N LYS A 418 -1.67 0.83 6.34
CA LYS A 418 -2.78 0.01 5.87
C LYS A 418 -2.40 -1.47 5.87
N VAL A 419 -1.23 -1.84 5.38
CA VAL A 419 -0.74 -3.22 5.44
C VAL A 419 -0.68 -3.72 6.88
N TRP A 420 -0.15 -2.90 7.78
CA TRP A 420 -0.11 -3.20 9.21
C TRP A 420 -1.51 -3.48 9.77
N GLU A 421 -2.45 -2.59 9.53
CA GLU A 421 -3.80 -2.70 10.07
C GLU A 421 -4.51 -3.96 9.57
N GLU A 422 -4.48 -4.21 8.27
CA GLU A 422 -5.19 -5.31 7.63
C GLU A 422 -4.56 -6.67 7.95
N MET A 423 -3.23 -6.77 7.88
CA MET A 423 -2.54 -8.05 8.07
C MET A 423 -2.42 -8.45 9.55
N THR A 424 -2.29 -7.49 10.47
CA THR A 424 -2.36 -7.80 11.90
C THR A 424 -3.78 -8.24 12.30
N ALA A 425 -4.81 -7.60 11.75
CA ALA A 425 -6.19 -8.05 11.95
C ALA A 425 -6.40 -9.47 11.40
N ALA A 426 -5.97 -9.76 10.17
CA ALA A 426 -6.06 -11.11 9.61
C ALA A 426 -5.34 -12.15 10.49
N TYR A 427 -4.17 -11.81 11.02
CA TYR A 427 -3.43 -12.68 11.93
C TYR A 427 -4.20 -12.96 13.24
N GLU A 428 -4.84 -11.93 13.83
CA GLU A 428 -5.70 -12.09 15.02
C GLU A 428 -6.92 -12.99 14.73
N TYR A 429 -7.45 -12.96 13.51
CA TYR A 429 -8.52 -13.85 13.06
C TYR A 429 -8.04 -15.28 12.76
N GLY A 430 -6.74 -15.57 12.83
CA GLY A 430 -6.17 -16.91 12.67
C GLY A 430 -5.63 -17.21 11.28
N VAL A 431 -5.45 -16.23 10.42
CA VAL A 431 -4.83 -16.37 9.09
C VAL A 431 -3.31 -16.42 9.24
N ARG A 432 -2.72 -17.63 9.35
CA ARG A 432 -1.32 -17.83 9.75
C ARG A 432 -0.53 -18.84 8.93
N GLU A 433 -1.21 -19.58 8.02
CA GLU A 433 -0.53 -20.64 7.27
C GLU A 433 0.22 -20.09 6.05
N ILE A 434 -0.44 -19.25 5.25
CA ILE A 434 0.13 -18.69 4.01
C ILE A 434 -0.20 -17.21 3.92
N TRP A 435 0.84 -16.38 3.69
CA TRP A 435 0.68 -15.00 3.25
C TRP A 435 1.38 -14.82 1.92
N VAL A 436 0.62 -14.50 0.88
CA VAL A 436 1.14 -14.18 -0.45
C VAL A 436 0.60 -12.83 -0.89
N THR A 437 1.49 -11.94 -1.37
CA THR A 437 1.08 -10.63 -1.87
C THR A 437 1.28 -10.53 -3.37
N ASN A 438 0.29 -9.94 -4.04
CA ASN A 438 0.39 -9.58 -5.45
C ASN A 438 1.40 -8.45 -5.62
N ILE A 439 2.40 -8.66 -6.45
CA ILE A 439 3.38 -7.66 -6.86
C ILE A 439 3.77 -7.96 -8.31
N GLY A 440 3.22 -7.25 -9.28
CA GLY A 440 3.40 -7.55 -10.71
C GLY A 440 4.84 -7.65 -11.13
N ASP A 441 5.64 -6.66 -10.82
CA ASP A 441 7.01 -6.57 -11.32
C ASP A 441 8.12 -6.60 -10.28
N ILE A 442 7.86 -6.64 -9.00
CA ILE A 442 8.86 -6.55 -7.92
C ILE A 442 9.56 -5.17 -7.89
N GLY A 443 10.06 -4.71 -9.05
CA GLY A 443 10.70 -3.40 -9.17
C GLY A 443 9.83 -2.27 -8.66
N THR A 444 10.39 -1.39 -7.82
CA THR A 444 9.73 -0.32 -7.05
C THR A 444 8.79 -0.75 -5.91
N GLN A 445 8.52 -2.05 -5.77
CA GLN A 445 7.68 -2.61 -4.69
C GLN A 445 8.48 -3.02 -3.45
N GLU A 446 9.81 -2.92 -3.49
CA GLU A 446 10.72 -3.51 -2.51
C GLU A 446 10.49 -2.98 -1.08
N PHE A 447 10.09 -1.71 -0.91
CA PHE A 447 9.80 -1.14 0.41
C PHE A 447 8.58 -1.81 1.06
N GLY A 448 7.46 -1.89 0.33
CA GLY A 448 6.24 -2.55 0.80
C GLY A 448 6.46 -4.05 1.04
N LEU A 449 7.12 -4.72 0.10
CA LEU A 449 7.44 -6.14 0.18
C LEU A 449 8.35 -6.46 1.38
N SER A 450 9.37 -5.62 1.64
CA SER A 450 10.23 -5.79 2.82
C SER A 450 9.41 -5.80 4.11
N TYR A 451 8.49 -4.84 4.27
CA TYR A 451 7.63 -4.79 5.46
C TYR A 451 6.70 -5.99 5.57
N PHE A 452 6.06 -6.38 4.48
CA PHE A 452 5.13 -7.51 4.45
C PHE A 452 5.80 -8.82 4.89
N LEU A 453 7.00 -9.08 4.37
CA LEU A 453 7.77 -10.29 4.71
C LEU A 453 8.35 -10.24 6.13
N ASP A 454 8.86 -9.09 6.56
CA ASP A 454 9.35 -8.90 7.93
C ASP A 454 8.19 -9.03 8.95
N LEU A 455 6.99 -8.50 8.65
CA LEU A 455 5.78 -8.66 9.45
C LEU A 455 5.34 -10.13 9.53
N ALA A 456 5.35 -10.84 8.39
CA ALA A 456 4.99 -12.26 8.32
C ALA A 456 6.01 -13.16 9.03
N TYR A 457 7.29 -12.76 9.04
CA TYR A 457 8.34 -13.48 9.77
C TYR A 457 8.25 -13.24 11.27
N ASP A 458 8.04 -11.99 11.72
CA ASP A 458 8.04 -11.62 13.12
C ASP A 458 6.93 -10.61 13.45
N ILE A 459 5.72 -11.11 13.66
CA ILE A 459 4.54 -10.30 13.99
C ILE A 459 4.68 -9.61 15.36
N ASP A 460 5.43 -10.20 16.30
CA ASP A 460 5.57 -9.63 17.65
C ASP A 460 6.46 -8.39 17.63
N VAL A 461 7.40 -8.32 16.68
CA VAL A 461 8.26 -7.13 16.49
C VAL A 461 7.55 -6.10 15.63
N TRP A 462 7.08 -6.48 14.44
CA TRP A 462 6.61 -5.55 13.42
C TRP A 462 5.09 -5.34 13.39
N GLY A 463 4.33 -6.19 14.08
CA GLY A 463 2.91 -5.97 14.32
C GLY A 463 2.65 -4.89 15.36
N GLY A 464 3.51 -4.79 16.40
CA GLY A 464 3.42 -3.76 17.42
C GLY A 464 2.03 -3.67 18.09
N GLN A 465 1.75 -2.52 18.72
CA GLN A 465 0.46 -2.25 19.35
C GLN A 465 -0.32 -1.12 18.66
N ASP A 466 0.33 -0.34 17.81
CA ASP A 466 -0.26 0.75 17.05
C ASP A 466 0.48 0.99 15.71
N ALA A 467 -0.11 1.79 14.85
CA ALA A 467 0.41 2.11 13.53
C ALA A 467 1.78 2.83 13.54
N ALA A 468 2.22 3.40 14.67
CA ALA A 468 3.50 4.09 14.78
C ALA A 468 4.69 3.15 14.57
N ILE A 469 4.50 1.83 14.71
CA ILE A 469 5.52 0.82 14.39
C ILE A 469 5.98 0.93 12.93
N THR A 470 5.10 1.32 12.02
CA THR A 470 5.44 1.49 10.60
C THR A 470 6.39 2.66 10.36
N THR A 471 6.31 3.73 11.16
CA THR A 471 7.28 4.83 11.15
C THR A 471 8.65 4.37 11.63
N GLN A 472 8.69 3.55 12.70
CA GLN A 472 9.93 2.97 13.20
C GLN A 472 10.55 2.01 12.17
N TYR A 473 9.71 1.23 11.49
CA TYR A 473 10.15 0.37 10.40
C TYR A 473 10.78 1.18 9.27
N THR A 474 10.11 2.26 8.81
CA THR A 474 10.62 3.14 7.76
C THR A 474 12.00 3.69 8.11
N ALA A 475 12.17 4.20 9.33
CA ALA A 475 13.48 4.70 9.82
C ALA A 475 14.56 3.61 9.83
N GLN A 476 14.22 2.39 10.26
CA GLN A 476 15.15 1.27 10.24
C GLN A 476 15.49 0.82 8.82
N TRP A 477 14.50 0.74 7.93
CA TRP A 477 14.68 0.39 6.53
C TRP A 477 15.59 1.41 5.80
N VAL A 478 15.36 2.71 6.01
CA VAL A 478 16.21 3.78 5.48
C VAL A 478 17.64 3.66 6.01
N ARG A 479 17.81 3.46 7.30
CA ARG A 479 19.15 3.29 7.89
C ARG A 479 19.87 2.07 7.34
N ARG A 480 19.18 0.95 7.19
CA ARG A 480 19.73 -0.30 6.65
C ARG A 480 20.22 -0.14 5.20
N ASN A 481 19.44 0.56 4.38
CA ASN A 481 19.71 0.66 2.94
C ASN A 481 20.56 1.88 2.55
N PHE A 482 20.48 2.98 3.30
CA PHE A 482 21.12 4.24 2.93
C PHE A 482 22.09 4.78 3.99
N GLY A 483 22.21 4.14 5.14
CA GLY A 483 23.13 4.59 6.21
C GLY A 483 24.61 4.48 5.86
N ALA A 484 24.98 3.73 4.81
CA ALA A 484 26.32 3.70 4.26
C ALA A 484 26.58 4.87 3.28
N ALA A 485 25.58 5.23 2.48
CA ALA A 485 25.66 6.20 1.40
C ALA A 485 25.50 7.65 1.88
N PHE A 486 24.61 7.92 2.84
CA PHE A 486 24.25 9.26 3.25
C PHE A 486 24.71 9.63 4.66
N ALA A 487 24.88 10.90 4.90
CA ALA A 487 25.16 11.43 6.23
C ALA A 487 23.95 11.22 7.17
N PRO A 488 24.16 11.05 8.49
CA PRO A 488 23.07 10.84 9.45
C PRO A 488 21.98 11.93 9.42
N ALA A 489 22.32 13.15 8.99
CA ALA A 489 21.37 14.26 8.87
C ALA A 489 20.43 14.13 7.65
N ASP A 490 20.81 13.36 6.64
CA ASP A 490 20.02 13.17 5.41
C ASP A 490 19.04 12.00 5.53
N LEU A 491 19.27 11.04 6.41
CA LEU A 491 18.39 9.88 6.58
C LEU A 491 16.95 10.29 6.94
N PRO A 492 16.71 11.23 7.88
CA PRO A 492 15.35 11.69 8.15
C PRO A 492 14.66 12.38 6.96
N ARG A 493 15.43 12.96 6.02
CA ARG A 493 14.88 13.54 4.78
C ARG A 493 14.36 12.44 3.85
N ILE A 494 15.11 11.34 3.72
CA ILE A 494 14.68 10.15 2.96
C ILE A 494 13.44 9.54 3.62
N GLU A 495 13.40 9.41 4.95
CA GLU A 495 12.23 8.96 5.70
C GLU A 495 11.01 9.85 5.43
N GLY A 496 11.22 11.18 5.39
CA GLY A 496 10.19 12.16 5.05
C GLY A 496 9.63 11.98 3.64
N ILE A 497 10.48 11.79 2.64
CA ILE A 497 10.09 11.53 1.25
C ILE A 497 9.22 10.27 1.16
N ILE A 498 9.65 9.15 1.75
CA ILE A 498 8.87 7.89 1.75
C ILE A 498 7.51 8.12 2.42
N THR A 499 7.49 8.80 3.56
CA THR A 499 6.26 9.08 4.29
C THR A 499 5.31 9.94 3.46
N ASP A 500 5.81 10.98 2.81
CA ASP A 500 5.00 11.93 2.05
C ASP A 500 4.44 11.33 0.76
N TYR A 501 5.27 10.63 -0.04
CA TYR A 501 4.74 10.06 -1.29
C TYR A 501 3.77 8.89 -1.02
N THR A 502 4.05 8.03 -0.03
CA THR A 502 3.13 6.93 0.31
C THR A 502 1.83 7.44 0.93
N ARG A 503 1.86 8.56 1.67
CA ARG A 503 0.66 9.24 2.17
C ARG A 503 -0.18 9.83 1.03
N LEU A 504 0.43 10.43 0.01
CA LEU A 504 -0.29 10.87 -1.19
C LEU A 504 -1.01 9.70 -1.86
N LEU A 505 -0.34 8.56 -2.00
CA LEU A 505 -0.90 7.33 -2.57
C LEU A 505 -1.98 6.69 -1.70
N ALA A 506 -1.90 6.82 -0.37
CA ALA A 506 -2.98 6.42 0.54
C ALA A 506 -4.24 7.27 0.36
N ARG A 507 -4.11 8.54 -0.04
CA ARG A 507 -5.23 9.41 -0.39
C ARG A 507 -5.83 9.01 -1.73
N ARG A 508 -5.01 8.91 -2.76
CA ARG A 508 -5.39 8.54 -4.12
C ARG A 508 -4.22 7.96 -4.89
N LYS A 509 -4.41 6.81 -5.50
CA LYS A 509 -3.42 6.24 -6.41
C LYS A 509 -3.23 7.17 -7.62
N HIS A 510 -1.99 7.33 -8.11
CA HIS A 510 -1.72 8.27 -9.19
C HIS A 510 -2.38 7.87 -10.51
N GLU A 511 -2.50 6.57 -10.81
CA GLU A 511 -3.23 6.08 -11.98
C GLU A 511 -4.73 6.43 -11.94
N LYS A 512 -5.26 6.67 -10.75
CA LYS A 512 -6.67 7.04 -10.52
C LYS A 512 -6.89 8.55 -10.45
N MET A 513 -5.86 9.36 -10.73
CA MET A 513 -5.92 10.80 -10.74
C MET A 513 -6.55 11.34 -12.03
N GLY A 514 -7.16 12.52 -11.92
CA GLY A 514 -7.65 13.33 -13.01
C GLY A 514 -7.72 14.79 -12.60
N GLU A 515 -7.99 15.68 -13.54
CA GLU A 515 -8.03 17.14 -13.33
C GLU A 515 -9.07 17.61 -12.31
N ASN A 516 -10.07 16.79 -12.01
CA ASN A 516 -11.14 17.08 -11.04
C ASN A 516 -11.01 16.30 -9.74
N THR A 517 -9.95 15.49 -9.54
CA THR A 517 -9.81 14.67 -8.34
C THR A 517 -9.73 15.54 -7.09
N TYR A 518 -8.76 16.42 -7.01
CA TYR A 518 -8.69 17.45 -5.96
C TYR A 518 -9.24 18.74 -6.52
N HIS A 519 -10.24 19.31 -5.83
CA HIS A 519 -10.84 20.54 -6.33
C HIS A 519 -9.81 21.68 -6.35
N PRO A 520 -9.65 22.43 -7.46
CA PRO A 520 -8.56 23.40 -7.62
C PRO A 520 -8.57 24.55 -6.61
N THR A 521 -9.70 24.79 -5.94
CA THR A 521 -9.89 25.90 -5.00
C THR A 521 -10.46 25.49 -3.65
N HIS A 522 -11.46 24.60 -3.59
CA HIS A 522 -12.22 24.33 -2.37
C HIS A 522 -11.34 23.69 -1.28
N TYR A 523 -11.45 24.23 -0.08
CA TYR A 523 -10.77 23.77 1.13
C TYR A 523 -9.24 23.65 1.04
N GLY A 524 -8.64 24.20 -0.03
CA GLY A 524 -7.18 24.18 -0.25
C GLY A 524 -6.56 22.80 -0.45
N GLU A 525 -7.36 21.77 -0.76
CA GLU A 525 -6.86 20.40 -0.91
C GLU A 525 -5.85 20.24 -2.06
N ALA A 526 -6.12 20.88 -3.21
CA ALA A 526 -5.19 20.87 -4.34
C ALA A 526 -3.86 21.62 -4.02
N GLU A 527 -3.94 22.70 -3.25
CA GLU A 527 -2.75 23.45 -2.82
C GLU A 527 -1.88 22.59 -1.89
N GLU A 528 -2.48 21.89 -0.91
CA GLU A 528 -1.75 21.01 0.00
C GLU A 528 -1.01 19.90 -0.77
N VAL A 529 -1.71 19.23 -1.69
CA VAL A 529 -1.11 18.15 -2.50
C VAL A 529 0.01 18.69 -3.38
N LEU A 530 -0.17 19.87 -3.98
CA LEU A 530 0.88 20.51 -4.79
C LEU A 530 2.13 20.83 -3.96
N GLN A 531 1.95 21.42 -2.77
CA GLN A 531 3.07 21.74 -1.87
C GLN A 531 3.85 20.51 -1.44
N ILE A 532 3.14 19.42 -1.10
CA ILE A 532 3.78 18.13 -0.77
C ILE A 532 4.56 17.60 -1.98
N SER A 533 3.94 17.63 -3.16
CA SER A 533 4.59 17.16 -4.39
C SER A 533 5.85 17.95 -4.75
N GLU A 534 5.79 19.27 -4.66
CA GLU A 534 6.96 20.14 -4.91
C GLU A 534 8.06 19.97 -3.88
N HIS A 535 7.69 19.71 -2.62
CA HIS A 535 8.64 19.39 -1.57
C HIS A 535 9.38 18.07 -1.87
N ILE A 536 8.65 17.01 -2.23
CA ILE A 536 9.23 15.71 -2.61
C ILE A 536 10.22 15.89 -3.76
N LEU A 537 9.82 16.57 -4.85
CA LEU A 537 10.67 16.77 -6.02
C LEU A 537 11.96 17.53 -5.64
N THR A 538 11.84 18.60 -4.84
CA THR A 538 12.97 19.41 -4.39
C THR A 538 13.94 18.63 -3.51
N GLU A 539 13.43 17.86 -2.54
CA GLU A 539 14.25 17.05 -1.64
C GLU A 539 14.92 15.88 -2.37
N CYS A 540 14.20 15.23 -3.29
CA CYS A 540 14.75 14.16 -4.12
C CYS A 540 15.92 14.66 -4.99
N ASP A 541 15.80 15.79 -5.65
CA ASP A 541 16.87 16.37 -6.48
C ASP A 541 18.08 16.75 -5.65
N ALA A 542 17.86 17.34 -4.46
CA ALA A 542 18.94 17.70 -3.55
C ALA A 542 19.70 16.46 -3.04
N LEU A 543 18.97 15.40 -2.66
CA LEU A 543 19.57 14.15 -2.17
C LEU A 543 20.27 13.38 -3.31
N LYS A 544 19.70 13.37 -4.50
CA LYS A 544 20.33 12.77 -5.69
C LYS A 544 21.67 13.44 -6.00
N THR A 545 21.74 14.76 -5.88
CA THR A 545 22.99 15.53 -6.09
C THR A 545 24.02 15.19 -5.00
N ALA A 546 23.60 14.88 -3.78
CA ALA A 546 24.47 14.54 -2.66
C ALA A 546 24.84 13.04 -2.63
N CYS A 547 24.14 12.19 -3.38
CA CYS A 547 24.35 10.75 -3.41
C CYS A 547 25.70 10.38 -4.03
N PRO A 548 26.52 9.52 -3.40
CA PRO A 548 27.72 8.97 -4.03
C PRO A 548 27.37 8.24 -5.33
N GLN A 549 28.26 8.30 -6.33
CA GLN A 549 28.01 7.70 -7.64
C GLN A 549 27.78 6.19 -7.58
N GLU A 550 28.47 5.50 -6.68
CA GLU A 550 28.33 4.08 -6.47
C GLU A 550 26.97 3.66 -5.88
N ASP A 551 26.33 4.55 -5.14
CA ASP A 551 25.02 4.32 -4.48
C ASP A 551 23.85 4.86 -5.30
N LEU A 552 24.12 5.55 -6.42
CA LEU A 552 23.10 6.22 -7.21
C LEU A 552 22.04 5.25 -7.77
N SER A 553 22.44 4.04 -8.15
CA SER A 553 21.54 2.97 -8.61
C SER A 553 20.49 2.62 -7.56
N ALA A 554 20.93 2.40 -6.32
CA ALA A 554 20.04 2.09 -5.20
C ALA A 554 19.09 3.27 -4.88
N PHE A 555 19.64 4.50 -4.86
CA PHE A 555 18.82 5.68 -4.55
C PHE A 555 17.78 5.95 -5.64
N ILE A 556 18.13 5.83 -6.92
CA ILE A 556 17.19 6.02 -8.03
C ILE A 556 16.10 4.95 -7.98
N SER A 557 16.45 3.68 -7.86
CA SER A 557 15.46 2.60 -7.94
C SER A 557 14.51 2.55 -6.74
N LEU A 558 15.02 2.82 -5.54
CA LEU A 558 14.24 2.65 -4.31
C LEU A 558 13.53 3.92 -3.84
N ILE A 559 14.01 5.11 -4.19
CA ILE A 559 13.50 6.38 -3.68
C ILE A 559 13.16 7.35 -4.81
N TYR A 560 14.13 7.71 -5.65
CA TYR A 560 13.97 8.80 -6.59
C TYR A 560 12.86 8.55 -7.61
N PHE A 561 12.90 7.42 -8.29
CA PHE A 561 11.92 7.08 -9.32
C PHE A 561 10.49 6.97 -8.76
N PRO A 562 10.18 6.14 -7.74
CA PRO A 562 8.81 6.02 -7.24
C PRO A 562 8.29 7.32 -6.59
N ALA A 563 9.11 8.05 -5.85
CA ALA A 563 8.69 9.28 -5.19
C ALA A 563 8.50 10.44 -6.19
N CYS A 564 9.47 10.65 -7.09
CA CYS A 564 9.37 11.70 -8.11
C CYS A 564 8.29 11.40 -9.14
N GLY A 565 8.13 10.15 -9.56
CA GLY A 565 7.04 9.72 -10.44
C GLY A 565 5.68 10.06 -9.84
N THR A 566 5.43 9.63 -8.62
CA THR A 566 4.20 9.95 -7.88
C THR A 566 3.99 11.47 -7.77
N ALA A 567 4.99 12.20 -7.28
CA ALA A 567 4.88 13.65 -7.05
C ALA A 567 4.66 14.43 -8.35
N ASN A 568 5.33 14.04 -9.42
CA ASN A 568 5.19 14.68 -10.74
C ASN A 568 3.78 14.48 -11.32
N LEU A 569 3.21 13.27 -11.23
CA LEU A 569 1.85 13.01 -11.70
C LEU A 569 0.80 13.74 -10.86
N MET A 570 0.95 13.79 -9.53
CA MET A 570 0.08 14.58 -8.67
C MET A 570 0.12 16.06 -9.06
N LYS A 571 1.32 16.63 -9.22
CA LYS A 571 1.53 18.00 -9.68
C LYS A 571 0.88 18.24 -11.05
N MET A 572 1.09 17.37 -12.02
CA MET A 572 0.54 17.45 -13.37
C MET A 572 -0.99 17.59 -13.35
N TRP A 573 -1.69 16.72 -12.60
CA TRP A 573 -3.14 16.76 -12.54
C TRP A 573 -3.69 17.97 -11.78
N ILE A 574 -3.02 18.41 -10.70
CA ILE A 574 -3.38 19.64 -9.99
C ILE A 574 -3.23 20.86 -10.90
N LEU A 575 -2.12 20.95 -11.63
CA LEU A 575 -1.89 22.06 -12.58
C LEU A 575 -2.90 22.00 -13.73
N THR A 576 -3.31 20.84 -14.18
CA THR A 576 -4.35 20.67 -15.21
C THR A 576 -5.69 21.22 -14.72
N GLY A 577 -6.13 20.86 -13.51
CA GLY A 577 -7.36 21.40 -12.93
C GLY A 577 -7.33 22.93 -12.80
N ARG A 578 -6.20 23.49 -12.36
CA ARG A 578 -5.99 24.95 -12.30
C ARG A 578 -5.95 25.61 -13.68
N ASN A 579 -5.29 24.97 -14.65
CA ASN A 579 -5.27 25.44 -16.03
C ASN A 579 -6.70 25.57 -16.60
N HIS A 580 -7.52 24.54 -16.40
CA HIS A 580 -8.92 24.54 -16.83
C HIS A 580 -9.74 25.66 -16.16
N LEU A 581 -9.59 25.83 -14.84
CA LEU A 581 -10.25 26.91 -14.10
C LEU A 581 -9.82 28.29 -14.62
N TYR A 582 -8.50 28.53 -14.73
CA TYR A 582 -7.98 29.82 -15.17
C TYR A 582 -8.34 30.12 -16.63
N ALA A 583 -8.37 29.10 -17.50
CA ALA A 583 -8.84 29.24 -18.86
C ALA A 583 -10.31 29.64 -18.95
N LYS A 584 -11.20 29.03 -18.13
CA LYS A 584 -12.61 29.43 -18.01
C LYS A 584 -12.78 30.88 -17.55
N GLN A 585 -11.88 31.36 -16.66
CA GLN A 585 -11.88 32.74 -16.19
C GLN A 585 -11.17 33.71 -17.15
N ASN A 586 -10.59 33.20 -18.26
CA ASN A 586 -9.78 33.95 -19.21
C ASN A 586 -8.57 34.67 -18.59
N ARG A 587 -7.88 34.05 -17.62
CA ARG A 587 -6.62 34.52 -17.04
C ARG A 587 -5.45 34.19 -17.96
N VAL A 588 -4.54 35.12 -18.20
CA VAL A 588 -3.32 34.91 -18.98
C VAL A 588 -2.46 33.80 -18.40
N ALA A 589 -2.44 33.66 -17.09
CA ALA A 589 -1.72 32.61 -16.37
C ALA A 589 -2.14 31.17 -16.76
N ALA A 590 -3.31 30.97 -17.39
CA ALA A 590 -3.70 29.68 -17.94
C ALA A 590 -2.69 29.13 -18.95
N ASN A 591 -2.11 30.01 -19.79
CA ASN A 591 -1.16 29.60 -20.82
C ASN A 591 0.13 29.06 -20.18
N ARG A 592 0.66 29.75 -19.16
CA ARG A 592 1.83 29.26 -18.40
C ARG A 592 1.55 27.92 -17.70
N LEU A 593 0.39 27.76 -17.09
CA LEU A 593 0.01 26.48 -16.47
C LEU A 593 -0.08 25.34 -17.51
N ALA A 594 -0.57 25.62 -18.72
CA ALA A 594 -0.58 24.63 -19.79
C ALA A 594 0.84 24.20 -20.19
N ASP A 595 1.81 25.14 -20.24
CA ASP A 595 3.21 24.85 -20.50
C ASP A 595 3.86 24.07 -19.33
N GLU A 596 3.49 24.36 -18.08
CA GLU A 596 3.95 23.60 -16.90
C GLU A 596 3.39 22.16 -16.89
N VAL A 597 2.16 21.96 -17.33
CA VAL A 597 1.61 20.60 -17.53
C VAL A 597 2.41 19.83 -18.57
N GLN A 598 2.76 20.49 -19.70
CA GLN A 598 3.62 19.89 -20.71
C GLN A 598 4.99 19.51 -20.13
N ALA A 599 5.58 20.37 -19.32
CA ALA A 599 6.86 20.07 -18.65
C ALA A 599 6.76 18.87 -17.69
N CYS A 600 5.62 18.67 -17.02
CA CYS A 600 5.41 17.48 -16.19
C CYS A 600 5.34 16.20 -17.05
N ILE A 601 4.72 16.24 -18.24
CA ILE A 601 4.69 15.10 -19.16
C ILE A 601 6.11 14.74 -19.63
N GLU A 602 6.90 15.75 -20.01
CA GLU A 602 8.28 15.55 -20.42
C GLU A 602 9.18 15.06 -19.27
N ALA A 603 8.91 15.50 -18.03
CA ALA A 603 9.59 15.02 -16.84
C ALA A 603 9.28 13.55 -16.53
N ASP A 604 8.05 13.11 -16.76
CA ASP A 604 7.65 11.72 -16.61
C ASP A 604 8.44 10.80 -17.54
N GLU A 605 8.49 11.12 -18.83
CA GLU A 605 9.29 10.39 -19.81
C GLU A 605 10.79 10.38 -19.42
N ALA A 606 11.30 11.50 -18.91
CA ALA A 606 12.69 11.61 -18.50
C ALA A 606 13.00 10.72 -17.26
N LEU A 607 12.08 10.64 -16.30
CA LEU A 607 12.20 9.77 -15.11
C LEU A 607 12.26 8.29 -15.50
N VAL A 608 11.38 7.84 -16.37
CA VAL A 608 11.38 6.46 -16.87
C VAL A 608 12.70 6.16 -17.61
N ASN A 609 13.15 7.07 -18.49
CA ASN A 609 14.40 6.92 -19.21
C ASN A 609 15.62 6.86 -18.28
N GLU A 610 15.65 7.67 -17.22
CA GLU A 610 16.73 7.64 -16.24
C GLU A 610 16.76 6.31 -15.48
N TYR A 611 15.61 5.84 -15.03
CA TYR A 611 15.47 4.54 -14.36
C TYR A 611 15.94 3.38 -15.26
N HIS A 612 15.61 3.45 -16.55
CA HIS A 612 16.01 2.43 -17.53
C HIS A 612 17.49 2.46 -17.92
N THR A 613 18.20 3.55 -17.67
CA THR A 613 19.61 3.69 -18.10
C THR A 613 20.61 3.62 -16.95
N VAL A 614 20.18 3.82 -15.71
CA VAL A 614 21.06 3.74 -14.55
C VAL A 614 21.64 2.32 -14.41
N ASP A 615 22.85 2.21 -13.88
CA ASP A 615 23.56 0.93 -13.65
C ASP A 615 23.65 0.06 -14.91
N GLY A 616 23.94 0.69 -16.04
CA GLY A 616 24.08 -0.01 -17.34
C GLY A 616 22.80 -0.62 -17.86
N GLY A 617 21.64 -0.11 -17.41
CA GLY A 617 20.33 -0.58 -17.84
C GLY A 617 19.75 -1.74 -17.03
N LYS A 618 20.24 -1.94 -15.82
CA LYS A 618 19.79 -3.02 -14.91
C LYS A 618 18.29 -3.12 -14.74
N TYR A 619 17.59 -1.99 -14.69
CA TYR A 619 16.14 -1.91 -14.46
C TYR A 619 15.33 -1.74 -15.75
N TYR A 620 15.95 -1.84 -16.92
CA TYR A 620 15.23 -1.73 -18.17
C TYR A 620 14.13 -2.78 -18.27
N GLY A 621 12.91 -2.33 -18.46
CA GLY A 621 11.71 -3.15 -18.49
C GLY A 621 10.74 -2.85 -17.34
N PHE A 622 11.23 -2.56 -16.15
CA PHE A 622 10.37 -2.15 -15.05
C PHE A 622 9.79 -0.75 -15.26
N GLY A 623 8.61 -0.47 -14.70
CA GLY A 623 7.96 0.83 -14.82
C GLY A 623 7.47 1.18 -16.22
N LEU A 624 7.18 0.18 -17.06
CA LEU A 624 6.64 0.36 -18.40
C LEU A 624 5.12 0.41 -18.45
N SER A 625 4.42 0.10 -17.37
CA SER A 625 2.95 0.11 -17.33
C SER A 625 2.41 1.52 -17.59
N GLU A 626 1.32 1.60 -18.35
CA GLU A 626 0.60 2.85 -18.56
C GLU A 626 0.02 3.37 -17.24
N HIS A 627 0.03 4.69 -17.03
CA HIS A 627 -0.29 5.27 -15.73
C HIS A 627 -0.93 6.65 -15.76
N ILE A 628 -1.15 7.22 -16.94
CA ILE A 628 -1.73 8.56 -17.10
C ILE A 628 -3.12 8.47 -17.71
N GLY A 629 -4.14 8.99 -17.01
CA GLY A 629 -5.47 9.23 -17.57
C GLY A 629 -6.25 7.97 -17.86
N PHE A 630 -6.10 6.92 -17.08
CA PHE A 630 -6.92 5.73 -17.19
C PHE A 630 -8.41 6.05 -17.07
N VAL A 631 -9.18 5.55 -18.01
CA VAL A 631 -10.65 5.56 -18.00
C VAL A 631 -11.21 4.15 -17.92
N TYR A 632 -10.38 3.16 -18.16
CA TYR A 632 -10.69 1.75 -18.09
C TYR A 632 -9.45 1.00 -17.53
N TRP A 633 -9.66 -0.07 -16.79
CA TRP A 633 -8.58 -0.81 -16.12
C TRP A 633 -7.52 -1.40 -17.06
N ASN A 634 -7.87 -1.65 -18.31
CA ASN A 634 -6.99 -2.23 -19.34
C ASN A 634 -6.75 -1.22 -20.49
N ASP A 635 -6.42 0.02 -20.13
CA ASP A 635 -5.99 1.02 -21.11
C ASP A 635 -4.57 0.68 -21.61
N GLU A 636 -4.39 0.64 -22.92
CA GLU A 636 -3.12 0.29 -23.57
C GLU A 636 -2.23 1.50 -23.86
N ASP A 637 -2.74 2.71 -23.71
CA ASP A 637 -2.04 3.96 -23.98
C ASP A 637 -2.32 5.01 -22.90
N ASN A 638 -1.29 5.77 -22.53
CA ASN A 638 -1.45 6.95 -21.69
C ASN A 638 -2.39 7.97 -22.36
N LYS A 639 -3.35 8.49 -21.60
CA LYS A 639 -4.28 9.54 -22.01
C LYS A 639 -3.87 10.85 -21.37
N LEU A 640 -3.02 11.60 -22.07
CA LEU A 640 -2.44 12.83 -21.57
C LEU A 640 -3.51 13.91 -21.30
N PRO A 641 -3.32 14.76 -20.28
CA PRO A 641 -4.27 15.79 -19.92
C PRO A 641 -4.45 16.84 -21.04
N ILE A 642 -5.69 17.29 -21.19
CA ILE A 642 -6.02 18.36 -22.14
C ILE A 642 -5.51 19.69 -21.57
N ARG A 643 -4.66 20.39 -22.32
CA ARG A 643 -4.12 21.70 -21.97
C ARG A 643 -4.94 22.79 -22.64
N MET A 644 -5.44 23.73 -21.84
CA MET A 644 -6.26 24.84 -22.31
C MET A 644 -5.42 26.11 -22.44
N TYR A 645 -5.42 26.72 -23.63
CA TYR A 645 -4.81 28.00 -23.91
C TYR A 645 -5.89 29.07 -24.18
N ILE A 646 -5.64 30.27 -23.75
CA ILE A 646 -6.51 31.41 -24.03
C ILE A 646 -5.83 32.40 -24.99
N THR A 647 -6.63 33.18 -25.69
CA THR A 647 -6.18 34.38 -26.39
C THR A 647 -6.41 35.60 -25.50
N PRO A 648 -5.33 36.26 -24.99
CA PRO A 648 -5.47 37.45 -24.17
C PRO A 648 -6.26 38.54 -24.88
N ALA A 649 -7.10 39.26 -24.14
CA ALA A 649 -7.94 40.33 -24.69
C ALA A 649 -7.13 41.53 -25.15
N ASN A 650 -7.56 42.22 -26.20
CA ASN A 650 -6.96 43.49 -26.65
C ASN A 650 -7.33 44.69 -25.77
N ARG A 651 -8.33 44.55 -24.89
CA ARG A 651 -8.79 45.56 -23.94
C ARG A 651 -8.29 45.20 -22.55
N PRO A 652 -8.10 46.17 -21.65
CA PRO A 652 -7.72 45.93 -20.27
C PRO A 652 -8.81 45.08 -19.58
N ARG A 653 -8.47 43.84 -19.17
CA ARG A 653 -9.36 42.90 -18.51
C ARG A 653 -8.75 42.46 -17.19
N MET A 654 -9.35 42.89 -16.09
CA MET A 654 -9.01 42.49 -14.75
C MET A 654 -9.93 41.36 -14.28
N ILE A 655 -9.40 40.40 -13.58
CA ILE A 655 -10.13 39.33 -12.94
C ILE A 655 -9.77 39.34 -11.45
N VAL A 656 -10.77 39.38 -10.56
CA VAL A 656 -10.57 39.32 -9.12
C VAL A 656 -11.32 38.10 -8.62
N SER A 657 -10.63 37.22 -7.91
CA SER A 657 -11.24 36.01 -7.35
C SER A 657 -10.57 35.64 -6.05
N ARG A 658 -11.37 35.15 -5.10
CA ARG A 658 -10.87 34.51 -3.89
C ARG A 658 -10.12 33.23 -4.26
N VAL A 659 -9.02 32.90 -3.55
CA VAL A 659 -8.18 31.73 -3.85
C VAL A 659 -8.95 30.43 -3.63
N GLU A 660 -9.80 30.39 -2.60
CA GLU A 660 -10.61 29.21 -2.24
C GLU A 660 -12.02 29.24 -2.87
N ASP A 661 -12.17 29.86 -4.04
CA ASP A 661 -13.45 29.95 -4.76
C ASP A 661 -13.27 29.87 -6.28
N THR A 662 -14.28 29.43 -6.98
CA THR A 662 -14.34 29.46 -8.43
C THR A 662 -14.96 30.74 -8.97
N GLU A 663 -15.70 31.47 -8.15
CA GLU A 663 -16.36 32.74 -8.49
C GLU A 663 -15.34 33.85 -8.71
N TYR A 664 -15.61 34.71 -9.68
CA TYR A 664 -14.74 35.86 -10.01
C TYR A 664 -15.53 37.07 -10.44
N ALA A 665 -14.94 38.25 -10.28
CA ALA A 665 -15.47 39.51 -10.76
C ALA A 665 -14.51 40.15 -11.76
N THR A 666 -15.06 40.84 -12.77
CA THR A 666 -14.25 41.50 -13.83
C THR A 666 -14.38 43.01 -13.80
N GLY A 667 -15.19 43.56 -12.96
CA GLY A 667 -15.49 44.99 -12.89
C GLY A 667 -16.32 45.55 -14.06
N PHE A 668 -16.78 44.75 -15.01
CA PHE A 668 -17.71 45.22 -16.05
C PHE A 668 -19.13 45.49 -15.47
N TRP A 669 -19.79 46.47 -16.05
CA TRP A 669 -21.05 47.05 -15.55
C TRP A 669 -22.14 46.00 -15.27
N TRP A 670 -22.26 44.95 -16.03
CA TRP A 670 -23.21 43.86 -15.81
C TRP A 670 -22.74 42.80 -14.83
N ASN A 671 -21.44 42.69 -14.57
CA ASN A 671 -20.81 41.70 -13.67
C ASN A 671 -20.27 42.39 -12.39
N GLY A 672 -19.65 43.55 -12.49
CA GLY A 672 -19.05 44.26 -11.35
C GLY A 672 -20.07 44.94 -10.45
N ARG A 673 -21.33 45.18 -10.87
CA ARG A 673 -22.36 45.81 -10.04
C ARG A 673 -22.96 44.90 -8.96
N LYS A 674 -22.86 43.55 -9.12
CA LYS A 674 -23.24 42.59 -8.09
C LYS A 674 -22.02 42.31 -7.24
N PRO A 675 -21.94 42.78 -5.99
CA PRO A 675 -20.80 42.49 -5.13
C PRO A 675 -20.69 40.98 -4.88
N GLN A 676 -19.47 40.49 -4.81
CA GLN A 676 -19.19 39.19 -4.19
C GLN A 676 -19.35 39.32 -2.68
N VAL A 677 -19.85 38.31 -1.99
CA VAL A 677 -19.97 38.28 -0.53
C VAL A 677 -19.03 37.23 0.01
N TRP A 678 -18.04 37.67 0.79
CA TRP A 678 -17.07 36.76 1.42
C TRP A 678 -17.44 36.56 2.89
N GLN A 679 -17.68 35.28 3.26
CA GLN A 679 -18.18 34.89 4.58
C GLN A 679 -17.12 34.09 5.38
N ASP A 680 -15.88 34.04 4.93
CA ASP A 680 -14.78 33.32 5.59
C ASP A 680 -14.59 33.79 7.05
N PHE A 681 -14.75 35.09 7.28
CA PHE A 681 -14.54 35.71 8.59
C PHE A 681 -15.73 35.53 9.55
N LEU A 682 -16.79 34.83 9.16
CA LEU A 682 -17.78 34.31 10.08
C LEU A 682 -17.18 33.22 11.00
N ARG A 683 -16.09 32.59 10.58
CA ARG A 683 -15.27 31.72 11.42
C ARG A 683 -14.41 32.59 12.34
N PRO A 684 -14.44 32.32 13.67
CA PRO A 684 -13.64 33.12 14.62
C PRO A 684 -12.13 32.91 14.52
N ASP A 685 -11.69 31.77 14.00
CA ASP A 685 -10.30 31.39 13.79
C ASP A 685 -9.71 31.90 12.47
N VAL A 686 -10.52 32.39 11.54
CA VAL A 686 -10.06 32.96 10.27
C VAL A 686 -9.81 34.46 10.46
N SER A 687 -8.54 34.85 10.33
CA SER A 687 -8.13 36.27 10.37
C SER A 687 -7.65 36.79 9.02
N GLN A 688 -7.38 35.89 8.06
CA GLN A 688 -6.83 36.23 6.75
C GLN A 688 -7.49 35.44 5.63
N VAL A 689 -7.71 36.07 4.49
CA VAL A 689 -8.18 35.46 3.25
C VAL A 689 -7.31 35.94 2.09
N ALA A 690 -6.91 35.06 1.22
CA ALA A 690 -6.15 35.39 0.01
C ALA A 690 -7.09 35.50 -1.20
N PHE A 691 -6.81 36.49 -2.05
CA PHE A 691 -7.44 36.63 -3.36
C PHE A 691 -6.41 37.02 -4.42
N ASP A 692 -6.74 36.74 -5.65
CA ASP A 692 -5.91 37.05 -6.77
C ASP A 692 -6.48 38.22 -7.58
N VAL A 693 -5.64 39.17 -7.94
CA VAL A 693 -5.86 40.15 -9.00
C VAL A 693 -5.11 39.64 -10.23
N ALA A 694 -5.85 39.25 -11.26
CA ALA A 694 -5.30 38.59 -12.43
C ALA A 694 -5.55 39.39 -13.72
N CYS A 695 -4.61 39.24 -14.67
CA CYS A 695 -4.67 39.83 -16.00
C CYS A 695 -5.33 38.85 -16.98
N GLY A 696 -6.28 39.37 -17.78
CA GLY A 696 -6.84 38.68 -18.94
C GLY A 696 -6.51 39.36 -20.26
N SER A 697 -5.52 40.26 -20.28
CA SER A 697 -5.18 41.16 -21.41
C SER A 697 -3.79 40.93 -21.97
N LYS A 698 -3.57 41.42 -23.20
CA LYS A 698 -2.21 41.45 -23.81
C LYS A 698 -1.27 42.39 -23.10
N CYS A 699 -1.80 43.44 -22.46
CA CYS A 699 -1.03 44.45 -21.73
C CYS A 699 -1.26 44.24 -20.22
N PRO A 700 -0.24 44.49 -19.40
CA PRO A 700 -0.39 44.54 -17.95
C PRO A 700 -1.47 45.53 -17.52
N ILE A 701 -2.06 45.30 -16.38
CA ILE A 701 -3.18 46.06 -15.80
C ILE A 701 -2.67 46.78 -14.54
N SER A 702 -2.83 48.12 -14.46
CA SER A 702 -2.67 48.85 -13.22
C SER A 702 -3.97 48.83 -12.45
N TRP A 703 -3.87 48.60 -11.16
CA TRP A 703 -5.04 48.45 -10.27
C TRP A 703 -4.73 49.04 -8.88
N HIS A 704 -5.79 49.41 -8.14
CA HIS A 704 -5.70 49.75 -6.71
C HIS A 704 -6.94 49.31 -5.94
N ILE A 705 -6.87 49.33 -4.59
CA ILE A 705 -7.95 49.03 -3.68
C ILE A 705 -8.52 50.30 -3.09
N GLU A 706 -9.84 50.41 -3.09
CA GLU A 706 -10.61 51.44 -2.38
C GLU A 706 -11.45 50.81 -1.27
N THR A 707 -11.34 51.36 -0.05
CA THR A 707 -12.18 50.95 1.09
C THR A 707 -12.28 52.05 2.13
N ASP A 708 -13.42 52.17 2.80
CA ASP A 708 -13.63 53.03 3.96
C ASP A 708 -13.57 52.25 5.29
N CYS A 709 -13.25 50.95 5.24
CA CYS A 709 -13.26 50.06 6.41
C CYS A 709 -11.85 50.03 7.05
N PRO A 710 -11.65 50.70 8.21
CA PRO A 710 -10.30 50.77 8.84
C PRO A 710 -9.81 49.41 9.38
N TRP A 711 -10.72 48.44 9.61
CA TRP A 711 -10.39 47.08 10.08
C TRP A 711 -9.94 46.12 8.95
N MET A 712 -9.97 46.58 7.68
CA MET A 712 -9.45 45.80 6.55
C MET A 712 -7.99 46.22 6.27
N GLN A 713 -7.09 45.28 6.32
CA GLN A 713 -5.68 45.47 6.01
C GLN A 713 -5.29 44.57 4.86
N PHE A 714 -4.63 45.15 3.85
CA PHE A 714 -4.21 44.42 2.65
C PHE A 714 -2.69 44.33 2.57
N SER A 715 -2.17 43.16 2.12
CA SER A 715 -0.70 43.00 1.92
C SER A 715 -0.13 43.94 0.87
N CYS A 716 -0.96 44.39 -0.07
CA CYS A 716 -0.69 45.48 -0.98
C CYS A 716 -2.00 46.13 -1.41
N THR A 717 -2.01 47.45 -1.66
CA THR A 717 -3.21 48.22 -2.00
C THR A 717 -3.27 48.62 -3.46
N GLY A 718 -2.35 48.18 -4.31
CA GLY A 718 -2.31 48.47 -5.74
C GLY A 718 -1.03 47.97 -6.38
N GLY A 719 -0.99 48.05 -7.70
CA GLY A 719 0.14 47.57 -8.47
C GLY A 719 -0.15 47.45 -9.95
N THR A 720 0.81 46.85 -10.67
CA THR A 720 0.65 46.49 -12.08
C THR A 720 0.83 44.98 -12.21
N VAL A 721 -0.14 44.27 -12.80
CA VAL A 721 -0.17 42.82 -12.93
C VAL A 721 -0.15 42.42 -14.41
N ALA A 722 0.78 41.55 -14.77
CA ALA A 722 0.88 40.94 -16.12
C ALA A 722 0.21 39.56 -16.19
N GLU A 723 0.24 38.80 -15.12
CA GLU A 723 -0.42 37.49 -15.04
C GLU A 723 -1.33 37.42 -13.82
N ASN A 724 -0.76 37.30 -12.62
CA ASN A 724 -1.45 37.09 -11.37
C ASN A 724 -0.71 37.74 -10.22
N GLN A 725 -1.40 38.49 -9.36
CA GLN A 725 -0.87 39.04 -8.13
C GLN A 725 -1.75 38.63 -6.96
N ARG A 726 -1.18 37.92 -6.00
CA ARG A 726 -1.88 37.49 -4.79
C ARG A 726 -1.87 38.61 -3.76
N VAL A 727 -3.03 38.87 -3.20
CA VAL A 727 -3.27 39.84 -2.14
C VAL A 727 -3.87 39.12 -0.94
N THR A 728 -3.37 39.41 0.26
CA THR A 728 -3.95 38.89 1.51
C THR A 728 -4.74 40.03 2.16
N LEU A 729 -6.03 39.78 2.42
CA LEU A 729 -6.87 40.58 3.28
C LEU A 729 -6.77 40.04 4.71
N THR A 730 -6.35 40.88 5.64
CA THR A 730 -6.32 40.61 7.08
C THR A 730 -7.39 41.48 7.77
N ILE A 731 -8.16 40.87 8.68
CA ILE A 731 -9.18 41.58 9.47
C ILE A 731 -8.66 41.88 10.89
N ASP A 732 -8.63 43.11 11.25
CA ASP A 732 -8.36 43.55 12.62
C ASP A 732 -9.65 43.44 13.47
N ARG A 733 -9.85 42.29 14.05
CA ARG A 733 -11.04 41.99 14.88
C ARG A 733 -11.14 42.85 16.13
N SER A 734 -10.04 43.49 16.58
CA SER A 734 -10.10 44.40 17.76
C SER A 734 -10.96 45.64 17.53
N GLN A 735 -11.17 46.04 16.27
CA GLN A 735 -11.99 47.19 15.86
C GLN A 735 -13.48 46.81 15.60
N ILE A 736 -13.84 45.54 15.78
CA ILE A 736 -15.17 45.03 15.44
C ILE A 736 -15.87 44.52 16.70
N THR A 737 -17.08 45.00 16.96
CA THR A 737 -17.95 44.52 18.03
C THR A 737 -19.13 43.75 17.43
N GLY A 738 -19.29 42.50 17.78
CA GLY A 738 -20.34 41.60 17.26
C GLY A 738 -20.21 41.36 15.75
N LYS A 739 -21.33 41.45 15.03
CA LYS A 739 -21.37 41.24 13.58
C LYS A 739 -21.12 42.54 12.82
N ALA A 740 -20.34 42.51 11.79
CA ALA A 740 -20.06 43.64 10.92
C ALA A 740 -20.04 43.22 9.45
N ALA A 741 -20.36 44.13 8.57
CA ALA A 741 -20.10 43.97 7.14
C ALA A 741 -19.40 45.24 6.64
N GLY A 742 -18.41 45.04 5.79
CA GLY A 742 -17.72 46.17 5.14
C GLY A 742 -17.48 45.85 3.67
N GLN A 743 -17.14 46.89 2.92
CA GLN A 743 -16.93 46.75 1.48
C GLN A 743 -15.57 47.28 1.10
N PHE A 744 -14.97 46.64 0.10
CA PHE A 744 -13.85 47.17 -0.65
C PHE A 744 -14.07 46.97 -2.16
N ALA A 745 -13.39 47.78 -2.96
CA ALA A 745 -13.37 47.64 -4.41
C ALA A 745 -11.94 47.48 -4.93
N VAL A 746 -11.74 46.58 -5.86
CA VAL A 746 -10.52 46.50 -6.67
C VAL A 746 -10.78 47.22 -7.98
N VAL A 747 -10.07 48.32 -8.23
CA VAL A 747 -10.32 49.22 -9.35
C VAL A 747 -9.28 49.00 -10.43
N ASN A 748 -9.73 48.81 -11.67
CA ASN A 748 -8.91 48.80 -12.86
C ASN A 748 -8.71 50.23 -13.38
N GLU A 749 -7.50 50.77 -13.25
CA GLU A 749 -7.17 52.15 -13.63
C GLU A 749 -7.29 52.48 -15.12
N HIS A 750 -7.37 51.48 -15.99
CA HIS A 750 -7.50 51.63 -17.44
C HIS A 750 -8.96 51.76 -17.91
N ILE A 751 -9.95 51.69 -16.99
CA ILE A 751 -11.35 51.73 -17.33
C ILE A 751 -12.01 52.95 -16.62
N GLN A 752 -12.92 53.60 -17.32
CA GLN A 752 -13.61 54.80 -16.81
C GLN A 752 -14.36 54.52 -15.49
N GLU A 753 -14.44 55.54 -14.66
CA GLU A 753 -15.06 55.54 -13.35
C GLU A 753 -16.44 54.88 -13.36
N GLY A 754 -16.68 53.99 -12.38
CA GLY A 754 -17.93 53.29 -12.18
C GLY A 754 -18.13 52.00 -12.99
N THR A 755 -17.21 51.64 -13.87
CA THR A 755 -17.31 50.41 -14.70
C THR A 755 -16.08 49.51 -14.59
N GLY A 756 -15.05 49.92 -13.88
CA GLY A 756 -13.79 49.23 -13.73
C GLY A 756 -13.53 48.58 -12.37
N ALA A 757 -14.50 48.54 -11.48
CA ALA A 757 -14.29 48.04 -10.11
C ALA A 757 -14.99 46.69 -9.85
N ALA A 758 -14.23 45.75 -9.27
CA ALA A 758 -14.78 44.55 -8.65
C ALA A 758 -15.12 44.85 -7.19
N ASN A 759 -16.38 44.77 -6.84
CA ASN A 759 -16.88 45.11 -5.50
C ASN A 759 -17.01 43.83 -4.67
N ILE A 760 -16.53 43.89 -3.43
CA ILE A 760 -16.51 42.76 -2.49
C ILE A 760 -17.09 43.24 -1.15
N ILE A 761 -18.08 42.53 -0.63
CA ILE A 761 -18.60 42.68 0.73
C ILE A 761 -17.94 41.61 1.58
N VAL A 762 -17.41 42.02 2.72
CA VAL A 762 -16.79 41.11 3.70
C VAL A 762 -17.68 41.07 4.94
N GLU A 763 -18.21 39.91 5.27
CA GLU A 763 -18.99 39.69 6.49
C GLU A 763 -18.09 39.10 7.59
N VAL A 764 -18.18 39.70 8.78
CA VAL A 764 -17.35 39.28 9.94
C VAL A 764 -18.28 39.00 11.11
N ASP A 765 -18.07 37.91 11.81
CA ASP A 765 -18.66 37.65 13.12
C ASP A 765 -17.55 37.64 14.18
N ASN A 766 -17.55 38.66 15.03
CA ASN A 766 -16.64 38.79 16.16
C ASN A 766 -17.42 38.70 17.50
N THR A 767 -18.60 38.07 17.48
CA THR A 767 -19.36 37.77 18.68
C THR A 767 -18.55 36.80 19.55
N PRO A 768 -18.35 37.10 20.85
CA PRO A 768 -17.65 36.16 21.71
C PRO A 768 -18.33 34.80 21.73
N VAL A 769 -17.58 33.77 21.39
CA VAL A 769 -18.08 32.39 21.45
C VAL A 769 -17.94 31.89 22.88
N SER A 770 -19.05 31.54 23.51
CA SER A 770 -19.09 31.04 24.89
C SER A 770 -19.71 29.66 24.96
N TYR A 771 -18.99 28.68 24.41
CA TYR A 771 -19.35 27.27 24.49
C TYR A 771 -18.37 26.50 25.39
N PRO A 772 -18.75 25.33 25.88
CA PRO A 772 -17.81 24.45 26.60
C PRO A 772 -16.55 24.19 25.77
N LYS A 773 -15.40 24.05 26.45
CA LYS A 773 -14.14 23.73 25.81
C LYS A 773 -14.24 22.46 24.96
N GLY A 774 -13.74 22.50 23.75
CA GLY A 774 -13.75 21.37 22.82
C GLY A 774 -15.00 21.33 21.93
N THR A 775 -15.92 22.29 22.04
CA THR A 775 -17.10 22.38 21.16
C THR A 775 -16.70 22.85 19.76
N PHE A 776 -17.11 22.12 18.74
CA PHE A 776 -16.98 22.52 17.35
C PHE A 776 -18.10 23.49 16.97
N VAL A 777 -17.79 24.55 16.26
CA VAL A 777 -18.73 25.63 15.95
C VAL A 777 -19.09 25.61 14.48
N GLU A 778 -20.39 25.62 14.18
CA GLU A 778 -20.89 25.77 12.81
C GLU A 778 -20.45 27.09 12.20
N ALA A 779 -19.92 27.02 10.98
CA ALA A 779 -19.66 28.19 10.17
C ALA A 779 -19.91 27.87 8.70
N ASN A 780 -20.48 28.81 7.97
CA ASN A 780 -20.83 28.67 6.55
C ASN A 780 -21.70 27.43 6.26
N GLY A 781 -22.59 27.08 7.20
CA GLY A 781 -23.49 25.95 7.08
C GLY A 781 -22.79 24.57 7.16
N CYS A 782 -21.64 24.48 7.82
CA CYS A 782 -20.91 23.24 7.97
C CYS A 782 -20.27 23.09 9.35
N ILE A 783 -20.23 21.85 9.84
CA ILE A 783 -19.44 21.42 11.00
C ILE A 783 -18.64 20.20 10.57
N ALA A 784 -17.31 20.27 10.61
CA ALA A 784 -16.42 19.15 10.33
C ALA A 784 -15.58 18.84 11.58
N MET A 785 -15.50 17.57 11.93
CA MET A 785 -14.84 17.09 13.15
C MET A 785 -13.92 15.92 12.80
N GLU A 786 -12.61 16.07 13.01
CA GLU A 786 -11.69 14.93 12.87
C GLU A 786 -11.91 13.91 14.00
N ALA A 787 -11.87 12.64 13.67
CA ALA A 787 -12.19 11.57 14.62
C ALA A 787 -11.36 11.62 15.91
N GLN A 788 -10.07 12.02 15.81
CA GLN A 788 -9.16 12.11 16.95
C GLN A 788 -9.55 13.20 17.99
N HIS A 789 -10.38 14.17 17.62
CA HIS A 789 -10.73 15.32 18.46
C HIS A 789 -12.09 15.16 19.17
N TYR A 790 -12.40 13.92 19.58
CA TYR A 790 -13.57 13.64 20.41
C TYR A 790 -13.54 14.40 21.75
N THR A 791 -14.69 14.69 22.32
CA THR A 791 -14.82 15.37 23.62
C THR A 791 -14.86 14.38 24.79
N ALA A 792 -15.39 13.18 24.55
CA ALA A 792 -15.37 12.09 25.52
C ALA A 792 -15.28 10.73 24.82
N LYS A 793 -14.73 9.73 25.52
CA LYS A 793 -14.62 8.36 25.05
C LYS A 793 -15.08 7.39 26.15
N ARG A 794 -15.81 6.36 25.78
CA ARG A 794 -16.14 5.25 26.66
C ARG A 794 -15.70 3.95 26.01
N ASP A 795 -14.85 3.20 26.67
CA ASP A 795 -14.53 1.82 26.36
C ASP A 795 -15.41 0.88 27.19
N VAL A 796 -15.58 -0.37 26.76
CA VAL A 796 -16.38 -1.39 27.41
C VAL A 796 -15.59 -2.69 27.55
N PRO A 797 -16.00 -3.63 28.44
CA PRO A 797 -15.40 -4.97 28.41
C PRO A 797 -15.50 -5.59 27.02
N GLY A 798 -14.37 -6.03 26.48
CA GLY A 798 -14.29 -6.63 25.14
C GLY A 798 -13.76 -5.69 24.05
N GLY A 799 -13.64 -4.38 24.28
CA GLY A 799 -12.96 -3.49 23.34
C GLY A 799 -13.07 -2.00 23.64
N GLY A 800 -12.12 -1.25 23.07
CA GLY A 800 -12.05 0.19 23.21
C GLY A 800 -11.42 0.86 21.98
N PHE A 801 -11.74 2.14 21.78
CA PHE A 801 -11.15 2.92 20.69
C PHE A 801 -9.69 3.27 20.97
N ALA A 802 -8.84 3.05 19.97
CA ALA A 802 -7.46 3.49 19.93
C ALA A 802 -7.20 4.40 18.73
N LEU A 803 -6.25 5.32 18.88
CA LEU A 803 -5.81 6.20 17.82
C LEU A 803 -4.83 5.47 16.91
N LEU A 804 -5.11 5.46 15.63
CA LEU A 804 -4.18 5.07 14.57
C LEU A 804 -3.48 6.32 14.03
N LYS A 805 -2.14 6.33 14.13
CA LYS A 805 -1.30 7.43 13.64
C LYS A 805 0.12 6.90 13.33
N PRO A 806 0.60 7.01 12.07
CA PRO A 806 -0.12 7.56 10.90
C PRO A 806 -1.18 6.57 10.36
N TYR A 807 -2.32 7.06 9.86
CA TYR A 807 -3.31 6.21 9.19
C TYR A 807 -4.29 7.04 8.34
N GLY A 808 -4.87 6.40 7.31
CA GLY A 808 -5.96 6.95 6.50
C GLY A 808 -5.56 8.16 5.65
N ARG A 809 -6.55 8.76 5.00
CA ARG A 809 -6.35 9.89 4.08
C ARG A 809 -5.97 11.19 4.80
N LEU A 810 -6.38 11.32 6.07
CA LEU A 810 -6.14 12.52 6.88
C LEU A 810 -4.93 12.40 7.82
N GLY A 811 -4.29 11.21 7.89
CA GLY A 811 -3.13 10.95 8.73
C GLY A 811 -3.47 10.44 10.13
N THR A 812 -4.74 10.44 10.53
CA THR A 812 -5.22 9.89 11.80
C THR A 812 -6.61 9.29 11.66
N ALA A 813 -6.87 8.22 12.41
CA ALA A 813 -8.17 7.56 12.48
C ALA A 813 -8.38 6.92 13.86
N LEU A 814 -9.58 6.47 14.15
CA LEU A 814 -9.92 5.74 15.37
C LEU A 814 -10.55 4.39 15.06
N LYS A 815 -10.00 3.33 15.64
CA LYS A 815 -10.46 1.94 15.49
C LYS A 815 -10.63 1.29 16.85
N VAL A 816 -11.54 0.34 16.98
CA VAL A 816 -11.67 -0.48 18.19
C VAL A 816 -10.73 -1.66 18.14
N PHE A 817 -10.07 -1.93 19.27
CA PHE A 817 -9.25 -3.12 19.49
C PHE A 817 -9.77 -3.96 20.67
N PRO A 818 -9.53 -5.28 20.65
CA PRO A 818 -8.85 -6.05 19.62
C PRO A 818 -9.60 -6.02 18.27
N ALA A 819 -8.93 -6.34 17.16
CA ALA A 819 -9.53 -6.29 15.81
C ALA A 819 -10.74 -7.23 15.68
N THR A 820 -10.79 -8.27 16.51
CA THR A 820 -11.89 -9.25 16.59
C THR A 820 -13.09 -8.78 17.42
N ALA A 821 -13.04 -7.58 18.02
CA ALA A 821 -14.15 -7.06 18.84
C ALA A 821 -15.41 -6.85 17.99
N ASN A 822 -16.53 -7.43 18.42
CA ASN A 822 -17.81 -7.35 17.75
C ASN A 822 -18.91 -7.04 18.78
N PHE A 823 -19.68 -5.98 18.53
CA PHE A 823 -20.73 -5.47 19.41
C PHE A 823 -22.12 -5.50 18.78
N GLU A 824 -22.31 -6.24 17.68
CA GLU A 824 -23.60 -6.33 16.97
C GLU A 824 -24.74 -6.76 17.90
N ASN A 825 -24.46 -7.76 18.74
CA ASN A 825 -25.41 -8.33 19.69
C ASN A 825 -25.24 -7.80 21.14
N SER A 826 -24.46 -6.72 21.33
CA SER A 826 -24.21 -6.14 22.64
C SER A 826 -25.13 -4.95 22.94
N GLU A 827 -25.66 -4.88 24.15
CA GLU A 827 -26.33 -3.69 24.66
C GLU A 827 -25.35 -2.58 25.04
N GLU A 828 -24.16 -2.94 25.53
CA GLU A 828 -23.06 -2.02 25.83
C GLU A 828 -22.08 -1.97 24.66
N ARG A 829 -21.85 -0.76 24.17
CA ARG A 829 -20.95 -0.48 23.04
C ARG A 829 -19.95 0.61 23.38
N PRO A 830 -18.70 0.51 22.94
CA PRO A 830 -17.76 1.61 23.07
C PRO A 830 -18.19 2.76 22.16
N TYR A 831 -17.98 4.00 22.61
CA TYR A 831 -18.32 5.17 21.82
C TYR A 831 -17.31 6.31 21.95
N LEU A 832 -17.33 7.16 20.93
CA LEU A 832 -16.71 8.47 20.88
C LEU A 832 -17.81 9.52 20.93
N GLU A 833 -17.65 10.57 21.75
CA GLU A 833 -18.60 11.67 21.84
C GLU A 833 -17.97 12.96 21.30
N TYR A 834 -18.72 13.67 20.48
CA TYR A 834 -18.35 14.95 19.89
C TYR A 834 -19.36 16.00 20.33
N THR A 835 -18.88 17.14 20.82
CA THR A 835 -19.72 18.28 21.19
C THR A 835 -19.62 19.34 20.10
N PHE A 836 -20.77 19.81 19.62
CA PHE A 836 -20.81 20.81 18.56
C PHE A 836 -21.94 21.81 18.80
N ALA A 837 -21.81 23.03 18.26
CA ALA A 837 -22.79 24.07 18.32
C ALA A 837 -23.41 24.27 16.94
N ALA A 838 -24.71 23.97 16.81
CA ALA A 838 -25.49 24.20 15.62
C ALA A 838 -26.04 25.63 15.60
N ALA A 839 -26.09 26.27 14.42
CA ALA A 839 -26.55 27.63 14.28
C ALA A 839 -28.08 27.77 14.40
N LYS A 840 -28.84 26.71 14.11
CA LYS A 840 -30.31 26.74 14.11
C LYS A 840 -30.90 25.40 14.53
N ASP A 841 -32.16 25.42 14.96
CA ASP A 841 -32.97 24.19 15.11
C ASP A 841 -33.26 23.56 13.75
N GLY A 842 -33.30 22.25 13.68
CA GLY A 842 -33.73 21.54 12.47
C GLY A 842 -32.97 20.26 12.17
N ASN A 843 -33.25 19.72 11.01
CA ASN A 843 -32.56 18.54 10.51
C ASN A 843 -31.18 18.93 9.99
N TYR A 844 -30.22 18.09 10.34
CA TYR A 844 -28.85 18.15 9.82
C TYR A 844 -28.52 16.81 9.19
N HIS A 845 -27.94 16.86 8.01
CA HIS A 845 -27.25 15.70 7.46
C HIS A 845 -25.97 15.46 8.26
N VAL A 846 -25.66 14.22 8.54
CA VAL A 846 -24.39 13.78 9.10
C VAL A 846 -23.76 12.75 8.17
N GLN A 847 -22.51 12.95 7.81
CA GLN A 847 -21.73 12.04 6.97
C GLN A 847 -20.52 11.55 7.76
N PHE A 848 -20.42 10.24 7.93
CA PHE A 848 -19.28 9.57 8.54
C PHE A 848 -18.29 9.17 7.47
N HIS A 849 -17.08 9.74 7.53
CA HIS A 849 -15.95 9.36 6.68
C HIS A 849 -15.16 8.27 7.39
N MET A 850 -15.15 7.10 6.82
CA MET A 850 -14.46 5.92 7.33
C MET A 850 -13.46 5.40 6.29
N SER A 851 -12.43 4.70 6.74
CA SER A 851 -11.58 3.95 5.82
C SER A 851 -12.40 2.94 5.02
N ALA A 852 -12.01 2.69 3.78
CA ALA A 852 -12.67 1.79 2.85
C ALA A 852 -12.46 0.30 3.23
N THR A 853 -12.79 -0.06 4.48
CA THR A 853 -12.73 -1.44 4.97
C THR A 853 -13.94 -2.23 4.50
N THR A 854 -13.79 -3.55 4.41
CA THR A 854 -14.86 -4.46 4.02
C THR A 854 -15.41 -5.25 5.21
N PRO A 855 -16.61 -5.81 5.11
CA PRO A 855 -17.13 -6.72 6.14
C PRO A 855 -16.20 -7.92 6.37
N VAL A 856 -15.98 -8.27 7.63
CA VAL A 856 -15.21 -9.47 8.01
C VAL A 856 -16.04 -10.76 7.84
N THR A 857 -17.33 -10.66 7.56
CA THR A 857 -18.22 -11.77 7.26
C THR A 857 -18.57 -11.79 5.78
N PHE A 858 -18.98 -12.95 5.25
CA PHE A 858 -19.43 -13.04 3.86
C PHE A 858 -20.76 -12.27 3.62
N GLU A 859 -21.59 -12.11 4.65
CA GLU A 859 -22.79 -11.30 4.55
C GLU A 859 -22.47 -9.83 4.34
N PRO A 860 -23.19 -9.09 3.47
CA PRO A 860 -22.94 -7.68 3.17
C PRO A 860 -23.45 -6.76 4.31
N LYS A 861 -22.89 -6.94 5.50
CA LYS A 861 -23.30 -6.26 6.73
C LYS A 861 -22.08 -5.74 7.47
N GLN A 862 -22.08 -4.43 7.67
CA GLN A 862 -21.08 -3.76 8.48
C GLN A 862 -21.74 -2.55 9.13
N TYR A 863 -21.97 -2.59 10.43
CA TYR A 863 -22.79 -1.62 11.14
C TYR A 863 -21.98 -0.62 11.93
N ILE A 864 -22.44 0.63 11.91
CA ILE A 864 -22.08 1.68 12.88
C ILE A 864 -23.31 2.04 13.71
N GLY A 865 -23.09 2.65 14.87
CA GLY A 865 -24.15 3.23 15.67
C GLY A 865 -23.93 4.73 15.88
N TYR A 866 -25.01 5.49 16.02
CA TYR A 866 -24.93 6.89 16.45
C TYR A 866 -26.11 7.27 17.35
N SER A 867 -25.92 8.28 18.19
CA SER A 867 -27.00 8.91 18.93
C SER A 867 -26.75 10.40 19.13
N VAL A 868 -27.81 11.19 19.26
CA VAL A 868 -27.74 12.64 19.43
C VAL A 868 -28.39 13.01 20.76
N ASN A 869 -27.74 13.89 21.53
CA ASN A 869 -28.27 14.49 22.78
C ASN A 869 -28.73 13.41 23.78
N GLY A 870 -28.06 12.28 23.88
CA GLY A 870 -28.41 11.17 24.77
C GLY A 870 -29.66 10.40 24.36
N GLY A 871 -30.15 10.58 23.13
CA GLY A 871 -31.25 9.79 22.56
C GLY A 871 -30.90 8.33 22.31
N ALA A 872 -31.86 7.58 21.78
CA ALA A 872 -31.68 6.17 21.44
C ALA A 872 -30.61 5.98 20.37
N VAL A 873 -29.83 4.89 20.49
CA VAL A 873 -28.83 4.52 19.49
C VAL A 873 -29.51 4.06 18.22
N GLN A 874 -29.18 4.71 17.12
CA GLN A 874 -29.54 4.28 15.77
C GLN A 874 -28.39 3.44 15.21
N VAL A 875 -28.71 2.33 14.57
CA VAL A 875 -27.75 1.44 13.93
C VAL A 875 -27.97 1.47 12.44
N VAL A 876 -26.89 1.71 11.69
CA VAL A 876 -26.93 1.85 10.22
C VAL A 876 -25.96 0.86 9.60
N ASN A 877 -26.40 0.16 8.55
CA ASN A 877 -25.51 -0.64 7.71
C ASN A 877 -24.72 0.29 6.78
N THR A 878 -23.39 0.16 6.78
CA THR A 878 -22.50 0.94 5.92
C THR A 878 -22.36 0.33 4.53
N VAL A 879 -22.87 -0.88 4.33
CA VAL A 879 -22.89 -1.60 3.04
C VAL A 879 -24.32 -1.57 2.52
N HIS A 880 -24.52 -1.12 1.29
CA HIS A 880 -25.83 -1.16 0.66
C HIS A 880 -26.26 -2.61 0.42
N GLU A 881 -27.50 -2.96 0.70
CA GLU A 881 -28.00 -4.34 0.56
C GLU A 881 -27.90 -4.87 -0.88
N GLU A 882 -27.98 -3.99 -1.87
CA GLU A 882 -27.87 -4.30 -3.29
C GLU A 882 -26.43 -4.57 -3.72
N ASN A 883 -25.46 -4.06 -2.96
CA ASN A 883 -24.05 -4.12 -3.27
C ASN A 883 -23.35 -5.10 -2.30
N ARG A 884 -22.95 -6.24 -2.80
CA ARG A 884 -22.09 -7.13 -2.03
C ARG A 884 -20.68 -6.57 -1.94
N PRO A 885 -19.93 -6.81 -0.84
CA PRO A 885 -18.60 -6.23 -0.63
C PRO A 885 -17.51 -6.89 -1.49
N PHE A 886 -17.80 -7.23 -2.71
CA PHE A 886 -16.88 -7.82 -3.68
C PHE A 886 -17.22 -7.37 -5.09
N PHE A 887 -16.47 -7.84 -6.08
CA PHE A 887 -16.44 -7.35 -7.44
C PHE A 887 -17.74 -6.85 -8.04
N GLY A 888 -17.67 -5.72 -8.73
CA GLY A 888 -18.66 -5.21 -9.64
C GLY A 888 -19.80 -4.43 -9.00
N SER A 889 -19.82 -4.25 -7.66
CA SER A 889 -20.79 -3.35 -7.04
C SER A 889 -20.40 -1.88 -7.24
N GLU A 890 -21.38 -0.99 -7.41
CA GLU A 890 -21.12 0.45 -7.51
C GLU A 890 -20.41 1.00 -6.27
N GLN A 891 -20.78 0.53 -5.08
CA GLN A 891 -20.13 0.90 -3.84
C GLN A 891 -18.66 0.46 -3.83
N TRP A 892 -18.36 -0.76 -4.24
CA TRP A 892 -17.00 -1.27 -4.31
C TRP A 892 -16.12 -0.43 -5.25
N TYR A 893 -16.65 -0.09 -6.44
CA TYR A 893 -15.98 0.82 -7.37
C TYR A 893 -15.70 2.19 -6.72
N ALA A 894 -16.71 2.79 -6.11
CA ALA A 894 -16.58 4.11 -5.50
C ALA A 894 -15.57 4.13 -4.35
N GLU A 895 -15.63 3.14 -3.44
CA GLU A 895 -14.70 3.02 -2.31
C GLU A 895 -13.28 2.68 -2.76
N GLY A 896 -13.11 1.79 -3.75
CA GLY A 896 -11.81 1.47 -4.35
C GLY A 896 -11.15 2.67 -5.02
N PHE A 897 -11.94 3.54 -5.68
CA PHE A 897 -11.44 4.78 -6.27
C PHE A 897 -11.05 5.83 -5.23
N ALA A 898 -11.94 6.09 -4.27
CA ALA A 898 -11.81 7.19 -3.35
C ALA A 898 -11.02 6.85 -2.08
N ASN A 899 -10.78 5.57 -1.82
CA ASN A 899 -10.18 5.06 -0.57
C ASN A 899 -10.89 5.61 0.69
N VAL A 900 -12.20 5.72 0.61
CA VAL A 900 -13.08 6.16 1.72
C VAL A 900 -14.45 5.53 1.58
N LYS A 901 -15.03 5.17 2.71
CA LYS A 901 -16.42 4.75 2.86
C LYS A 901 -17.21 5.91 3.48
N LEU A 902 -18.24 6.37 2.79
CA LEU A 902 -19.12 7.43 3.25
C LEU A 902 -20.47 6.84 3.65
N THR A 903 -20.91 7.15 4.87
CA THR A 903 -22.23 6.73 5.36
C THR A 903 -22.98 7.96 5.85
N GLU A 904 -24.20 8.15 5.39
CA GLU A 904 -25.02 9.31 5.70
C GLU A 904 -26.22 8.96 6.60
N ALA A 905 -26.61 9.92 7.41
CA ALA A 905 -27.83 9.88 8.20
C ALA A 905 -28.39 11.32 8.37
N VAL A 906 -29.59 11.41 8.88
CA VAL A 906 -30.21 12.70 9.24
C VAL A 906 -30.47 12.72 10.75
N ILE A 907 -30.07 13.80 11.39
CA ILE A 907 -30.20 14.00 12.82
C ILE A 907 -30.94 15.29 13.12
N LEU A 908 -31.68 15.32 14.23
CA LEU A 908 -32.34 16.54 14.72
C LEU A 908 -31.43 17.28 15.69
N CYS A 909 -31.08 18.52 15.37
CA CYS A 909 -30.26 19.40 16.22
C CYS A 909 -31.07 20.53 16.78
N HIS A 910 -30.63 21.06 17.93
CA HIS A 910 -31.11 22.29 18.51
C HIS A 910 -30.09 23.42 18.29
N ALA A 911 -30.56 24.65 18.16
CA ALA A 911 -29.67 25.81 18.15
C ALA A 911 -28.82 25.84 19.43
N GLY A 912 -27.51 26.02 19.28
CA GLY A 912 -26.53 25.91 20.35
C GLY A 912 -25.93 24.51 20.50
N VAL A 913 -25.58 24.13 21.72
CA VAL A 913 -24.74 22.95 21.99
C VAL A 913 -25.54 21.65 21.84
N ASN A 914 -24.99 20.74 21.03
CA ASN A 914 -25.46 19.37 20.84
C ASN A 914 -24.29 18.38 21.09
N THR A 915 -24.63 17.12 21.31
CA THR A 915 -23.68 16.03 21.39
C THR A 915 -24.03 14.94 20.37
N LEU A 916 -23.02 14.43 19.66
CA LEU A 916 -23.12 13.26 18.79
C LEU A 916 -22.23 12.15 19.34
N ARG A 917 -22.78 10.97 19.55
CA ARG A 917 -22.00 9.77 19.86
C ARG A 917 -21.90 8.89 18.64
N PHE A 918 -20.71 8.44 18.36
CA PHE A 918 -20.41 7.40 17.37
C PHE A 918 -20.07 6.11 18.10
N TYR A 919 -20.76 5.02 17.80
CA TYR A 919 -20.58 3.72 18.43
C TYR A 919 -19.96 2.72 17.47
N ALA A 920 -18.99 1.94 17.94
CA ALA A 920 -18.58 0.74 17.25
C ALA A 920 -19.64 -0.35 17.41
N VAL A 921 -20.02 -0.97 16.31
CA VAL A 921 -20.99 -2.08 16.25
C VAL A 921 -20.34 -3.30 15.60
N SER A 922 -20.05 -3.26 14.29
CA SER A 922 -19.31 -4.32 13.60
C SER A 922 -17.80 -4.14 13.74
N PRO A 923 -17.01 -5.22 13.57
CA PRO A 923 -15.56 -5.14 13.40
C PRO A 923 -15.15 -4.33 12.16
N ALA A 924 -13.85 -4.01 12.08
CA ALA A 924 -13.22 -3.34 10.93
C ALA A 924 -13.82 -1.96 10.58
N ILE A 925 -14.46 -1.27 11.54
CA ILE A 925 -14.87 0.12 11.40
C ILE A 925 -13.73 1.04 11.86
N ILE A 926 -13.30 1.94 10.97
CA ILE A 926 -12.22 2.90 11.22
C ILE A 926 -12.72 4.29 10.86
N LEU A 927 -12.96 5.13 11.86
CA LEU A 927 -13.49 6.49 11.68
C LEU A 927 -12.36 7.50 11.48
N GLU A 928 -12.47 8.33 10.43
CA GLU A 928 -11.52 9.39 10.11
C GLU A 928 -12.08 10.80 10.39
N LYS A 929 -13.35 11.06 10.00
CA LYS A 929 -13.98 12.38 10.09
C LYS A 929 -15.50 12.25 10.18
N ILE A 930 -16.14 13.25 10.78
CA ILE A 930 -17.60 13.44 10.77
C ILE A 930 -17.90 14.83 10.22
N VAL A 931 -18.82 14.94 9.26
CA VAL A 931 -19.24 16.20 8.66
C VAL A 931 -20.75 16.37 8.82
N LEU A 932 -21.20 17.56 9.27
CA LEU A 932 -22.61 17.88 9.41
C LEU A 932 -22.94 19.16 8.65
N TRP A 933 -24.15 19.23 8.07
CA TRP A 933 -24.68 20.42 7.44
C TRP A 933 -26.21 20.45 7.55
N PRO A 934 -26.83 21.63 7.72
CA PRO A 934 -28.27 21.73 7.85
C PRO A 934 -28.98 21.46 6.53
N ASP A 935 -30.20 20.97 6.62
CA ASP A 935 -31.10 20.80 5.48
C ASP A 935 -31.17 22.06 4.60
N GLY A 936 -31.12 21.86 3.26
CA GLY A 936 -31.13 22.91 2.26
C GLY A 936 -29.76 23.58 2.01
N THR A 937 -28.69 23.12 2.67
CA THR A 937 -27.30 23.54 2.39
C THR A 937 -26.66 22.52 1.43
N THR A 938 -25.95 23.03 0.44
CA THR A 938 -25.09 22.21 -0.43
C THR A 938 -23.64 22.54 -0.09
N LEU A 939 -22.87 21.52 0.29
CA LEU A 939 -21.44 21.69 0.52
C LEU A 939 -20.69 21.83 -0.81
N PRO A 940 -19.63 22.66 -0.87
CA PRO A 940 -18.72 22.69 -2.02
C PRO A 940 -18.15 21.33 -2.33
N GLU A 941 -18.04 20.99 -3.61
CA GLU A 941 -17.39 19.75 -4.06
C GLU A 941 -15.95 19.68 -3.55
N SER A 942 -15.54 18.52 -3.05
CA SER A 942 -14.22 18.28 -2.50
C SER A 942 -13.96 16.80 -2.36
N TYR A 943 -12.71 16.39 -2.57
CA TYR A 943 -12.27 15.01 -2.38
C TYR A 943 -12.03 14.64 -0.92
N LEU A 944 -11.39 15.54 -0.16
CA LEU A 944 -11.06 15.31 1.25
C LEU A 944 -12.16 15.81 2.21
N GLY A 945 -13.14 16.56 1.70
CA GLY A 945 -14.19 17.19 2.49
C GLY A 945 -13.73 18.46 3.23
N PRO A 946 -14.65 19.13 3.94
CA PRO A 946 -14.36 20.38 4.63
C PRO A 946 -13.21 20.22 5.63
N ARG A 947 -12.42 21.29 5.79
CA ARG A 947 -11.45 21.39 6.89
C ARG A 947 -12.15 21.37 8.23
N GLU A 948 -11.47 20.88 9.27
CA GLU A 948 -12.03 20.85 10.61
C GLU A 948 -12.55 22.23 11.04
N SER A 949 -13.72 22.23 11.66
CA SER A 949 -14.37 23.44 12.16
C SER A 949 -13.61 24.02 13.36
N TYR A 950 -13.79 25.34 13.59
CA TYR A 950 -13.27 25.98 14.79
C TYR A 950 -13.73 25.23 16.05
N ARG A 951 -12.80 25.04 16.96
CA ARG A 951 -13.01 24.33 18.22
C ARG A 951 -12.68 25.25 19.40
N CYS A 952 -13.65 25.51 20.28
CA CYS A 952 -13.48 26.36 21.45
C CYS A 952 -12.44 25.84 22.46
#